data_3e5933c584767f727ac1496d54afd095
#
_entry.id   3e5933c584767f727ac1496d54afd095
#
_cell.length_a   1.000
_cell.length_b   1.000
_cell.length_c   1.000
_cell.angle_alpha   90.00
_cell.angle_beta   90.00
_cell.angle_gamma   90.00
#
_symmetry.space_group_name_H-M   'P 1'
#
loop_
_entity.id
_entity.type
_entity.pdbx_description
1 polymer ?
#
loop_
_entity_poly.entity_id
_entity_poly.type
_entity_poly.pdbx_seq_one_letter_code
_entity_poly.pdbx_strand_id
1 'polypeptide(L)'
;MSEIVHIGSGNFVMSLRLPDRGMPEILNLGSAAAIADPLVEVERASRINGMDIAVPSAVLLPTGGMGFFGWPAIAGHRSGRDFVVQLAGWTVQRAANQIMLSATDTVARLSLSVTLKEHAGGVISIATTLINDGDSDYHLDRCMAGTFLAPAGAVEVMSFTGMWGREFQTRREVLGNGIWAQENRRGRTSHDRFPMLFVEGAGQRFGVTLGFSGNHQMVIDRTDDGRRLVHLGELFEPGEMILVPGARYESPTAYAGPDTAAFHSFVRGGLMTWPHGAMSPRPVMLNTWEGNYFDHRMDSLKAQATAAAELGIERFVLDDGWFGRRDDDTTSLGDWDIDPRKYPDGLKPLVDHVTGLGMQFGIWFEPEMVNPVSELYKAHPDWALTIEGRPILQSRTQLVLDLTRPEVSDYLFSKIDAVLSNHAVSYIKWDMNRDLTHAGGGDGRARIAAQTRAVYALMDRIRAAHPGVEIESCASGGGRIDYGVLARTHRVWASDCTDALERLEIQRGASRFVPPEILGSHISASPNHQTGRRHTLSFRALVAIAYHLGVELNPLELSADERDELKVYIETYKRLRDLFHASGANFHMEPVDGRYVWGAAGAERIVLIVAQGPQMVNEQPAPLVLPEHVTRLGGAWTIRTVLPAQPNVIRMSEGQTRLLSGAIAFNLESAGMGGLPLPMLRPESAMLLELIPSKGGKIHG
;
A
#
# COMPACT_ATOMS: atom_id res chain seq x y z
N MET A 1 36.43 4.40 -23.39
CA MET A 1 35.74 3.13 -23.01
C MET A 1 34.49 3.49 -22.22
N SER A 2 33.35 3.00 -22.62
CA SER A 2 32.10 3.23 -21.87
C SER A 2 32.22 2.65 -20.45
N GLU A 3 31.87 3.44 -19.45
CA GLU A 3 31.87 3.01 -18.05
C GLU A 3 30.63 2.21 -17.76
N ILE A 4 30.76 1.09 -17.02
CA ILE A 4 29.60 0.33 -16.50
C ILE A 4 29.47 0.54 -15.00
N VAL A 5 28.28 0.84 -14.55
CA VAL A 5 27.94 1.01 -13.13
C VAL A 5 26.84 0.05 -12.72
N HIS A 6 26.92 -0.44 -11.48
CA HIS A 6 25.95 -1.37 -10.91
C HIS A 6 25.38 -0.80 -9.62
N ILE A 7 24.10 -1.01 -9.40
CA ILE A 7 23.41 -0.71 -8.14
C ILE A 7 22.47 -1.85 -7.77
N GLY A 8 22.44 -2.18 -6.49
CA GLY A 8 21.73 -3.33 -5.95
C GLY A 8 22.67 -4.44 -5.53
N SER A 9 22.13 -5.46 -4.90
CA SER A 9 22.88 -6.61 -4.38
C SER A 9 22.09 -7.92 -4.48
N GLY A 10 22.78 -9.05 -4.32
CA GLY A 10 22.15 -10.36 -4.28
C GLY A 10 21.41 -10.72 -5.56
N ASN A 11 20.09 -10.89 -5.47
CA ASN A 11 19.27 -11.37 -6.59
C ASN A 11 18.63 -10.25 -7.42
N PHE A 12 18.91 -8.98 -7.12
CA PHE A 12 18.29 -7.86 -7.84
C PHE A 12 19.27 -6.69 -7.98
N VAL A 13 19.83 -6.56 -9.17
CA VAL A 13 20.84 -5.55 -9.52
C VAL A 13 20.50 -4.89 -10.84
N MET A 14 20.62 -3.58 -10.90
CA MET A 14 20.54 -2.79 -12.12
C MET A 14 21.94 -2.46 -12.62
N SER A 15 22.20 -2.73 -13.90
CA SER A 15 23.46 -2.41 -14.57
C SER A 15 23.24 -1.37 -15.65
N LEU A 16 24.02 -0.32 -15.64
CA LEU A 16 23.96 0.77 -16.61
C LEU A 16 25.30 0.91 -17.33
N ARG A 17 25.25 1.07 -18.64
CA ARG A 17 26.38 1.54 -19.47
C ARG A 17 26.30 3.04 -19.61
N LEU A 18 27.36 3.75 -19.28
CA LEU A 18 27.50 5.17 -19.47
C LEU A 18 28.31 5.41 -20.75
N PRO A 19 27.67 5.76 -21.86
CA PRO A 19 28.41 5.99 -23.12
C PRO A 19 29.10 7.35 -23.08
N ASP A 20 30.19 7.50 -23.84
CA ASP A 20 30.88 8.80 -24.04
C ASP A 20 29.93 9.85 -24.66
N ARG A 21 28.94 9.40 -25.42
CA ARG A 21 27.89 10.22 -26.01
C ARG A 21 26.56 9.45 -25.97
N GLY A 22 25.45 10.16 -25.74
CA GLY A 22 24.09 9.57 -25.66
C GLY A 22 23.64 9.41 -24.26
N MET A 23 22.63 8.51 -24.05
CA MET A 23 21.95 8.30 -22.78
C MET A 23 22.46 7.05 -22.05
N PRO A 24 22.47 7.01 -20.73
CA PRO A 24 22.76 5.80 -19.97
C PRO A 24 21.84 4.65 -20.40
N GLU A 25 22.45 3.54 -20.85
CA GLU A 25 21.74 2.35 -21.30
C GLU A 25 21.54 1.38 -20.14
N ILE A 26 20.33 0.82 -20.00
CA ILE A 26 20.05 -0.24 -19.03
C ILE A 26 20.42 -1.57 -19.67
N LEU A 27 21.48 -2.19 -19.18
CA LEU A 27 21.96 -3.48 -19.67
C LEU A 27 21.18 -4.63 -19.07
N ASN A 28 20.88 -4.54 -17.76
CA ASN A 28 20.20 -5.58 -17.00
C ASN A 28 19.45 -4.99 -15.81
N LEU A 29 18.35 -5.65 -15.44
CA LEU A 29 17.69 -5.53 -14.15
C LEU A 29 17.28 -6.93 -13.72
N GLY A 30 17.92 -7.50 -12.68
CA GLY A 30 17.69 -8.86 -12.23
C GLY A 30 18.84 -9.43 -11.43
N SER A 31 19.05 -10.74 -11.50
CA SER A 31 20.05 -11.45 -10.69
C SER A 31 21.49 -10.98 -10.94
N ALA A 32 22.28 -10.85 -9.87
CA ALA A 32 23.70 -10.57 -9.92
C ALA A 32 24.50 -11.62 -10.72
N ALA A 33 24.04 -12.85 -10.78
CA ALA A 33 24.66 -13.90 -11.59
C ALA A 33 24.68 -13.56 -13.09
N ALA A 34 23.66 -12.84 -13.58
CA ALA A 34 23.63 -12.38 -14.96
C ALA A 34 24.63 -11.26 -15.25
N ILE A 35 25.07 -10.54 -14.22
CA ILE A 35 26.00 -9.41 -14.34
C ILE A 35 27.45 -9.89 -14.39
N ALA A 36 27.76 -10.99 -13.72
CA ALA A 36 29.07 -11.62 -13.77
C ALA A 36 29.36 -12.26 -15.14
N ASP A 37 28.33 -12.39 -16.00
CA ASP A 37 28.47 -12.94 -17.34
C ASP A 37 28.90 -11.82 -18.31
N PRO A 38 30.05 -11.95 -19.02
CA PRO A 38 30.49 -11.00 -20.04
C PRO A 38 29.46 -10.70 -21.13
N LEU A 39 28.47 -11.57 -21.33
CA LEU A 39 27.38 -11.38 -22.31
C LEU A 39 26.56 -10.10 -22.05
N VAL A 40 26.48 -9.62 -20.81
CA VAL A 40 25.80 -8.35 -20.46
C VAL A 40 26.52 -7.16 -21.13
N GLU A 41 27.84 -7.25 -21.32
CA GLU A 41 28.67 -6.18 -21.90
C GLU A 41 28.66 -6.18 -23.42
N VAL A 42 28.17 -7.25 -24.08
CA VAL A 42 28.16 -7.35 -25.53
C VAL A 42 27.21 -6.34 -26.15
N GLU A 43 27.75 -5.45 -26.95
CA GLU A 43 26.95 -4.50 -27.72
C GLU A 43 26.11 -5.23 -28.76
N ARG A 44 24.84 -4.87 -28.83
CA ARG A 44 23.95 -5.39 -29.87
C ARG A 44 24.07 -4.57 -31.14
N ALA A 45 24.25 -5.24 -32.25
CA ALA A 45 24.18 -4.58 -33.55
C ALA A 45 22.74 -4.16 -33.83
N SER A 46 22.51 -2.87 -34.10
CA SER A 46 21.23 -2.38 -34.59
C SER A 46 21.08 -2.68 -36.09
N ARG A 47 19.85 -3.06 -36.49
CA ARG A 47 19.51 -3.10 -37.90
C ARG A 47 19.37 -1.68 -38.39
N ILE A 48 20.30 -1.25 -39.25
CA ILE A 48 20.19 0.02 -39.93
C ILE A 48 19.60 -0.25 -41.32
N ASN A 49 18.43 0.26 -41.60
CA ASN A 49 17.95 0.42 -42.96
C ASN A 49 18.15 1.90 -43.36
N GLY A 50 18.14 2.19 -44.62
CA GLY A 50 18.51 3.54 -45.14
C GLY A 50 17.52 4.65 -44.80
N MET A 51 16.44 4.37 -44.02
CA MET A 51 15.42 5.33 -43.61
C MET A 51 15.34 5.52 -42.09
N ASP A 52 15.99 4.68 -41.32
CA ASP A 52 15.84 4.69 -39.87
C ASP A 52 16.98 5.48 -39.20
N ILE A 53 16.59 6.31 -38.25
CA ILE A 53 17.53 6.82 -37.26
C ILE A 53 17.90 5.62 -36.36
N ALA A 54 19.19 5.51 -36.00
CA ALA A 54 19.59 4.49 -35.02
C ALA A 54 18.82 4.68 -33.74
N VAL A 55 17.88 3.77 -33.48
CA VAL A 55 17.03 3.81 -32.27
C VAL A 55 17.89 3.40 -31.09
N PRO A 56 17.94 4.22 -30.03
CA PRO A 56 18.71 3.87 -28.85
C PRO A 56 18.10 2.62 -28.20
N SER A 57 19.00 1.84 -27.62
CA SER A 57 18.68 0.69 -26.78
C SER A 57 17.80 1.10 -25.57
N ALA A 58 17.50 0.17 -24.67
CA ALA A 58 16.80 0.50 -23.44
C ALA A 58 17.61 1.49 -22.60
N VAL A 59 17.11 2.69 -22.43
CA VAL A 59 17.80 3.78 -21.74
C VAL A 59 17.06 4.25 -20.50
N LEU A 60 17.81 4.88 -19.60
CA LEU A 60 17.32 5.29 -18.29
C LEU A 60 16.20 6.35 -18.37
N LEU A 61 16.29 7.27 -19.32
CA LEU A 61 15.29 8.33 -19.56
C LEU A 61 15.09 8.53 -21.06
N PRO A 62 14.26 7.76 -21.74
CA PRO A 62 14.03 7.96 -23.16
C PRO A 62 13.37 9.31 -23.43
N THR A 63 13.92 10.08 -24.39
CA THR A 63 13.42 11.39 -24.79
C THR A 63 13.31 11.49 -26.31
N GLY A 64 12.47 12.39 -26.80
CA GLY A 64 12.33 12.63 -28.25
C GLY A 64 13.61 13.10 -28.92
N GLY A 65 14.51 13.77 -28.19
CA GLY A 65 15.80 14.26 -28.69
C GLY A 65 16.82 13.19 -29.08
N MET A 66 16.57 11.94 -28.65
CA MET A 66 17.39 10.79 -29.05
C MET A 66 16.81 10.03 -30.24
N GLY A 67 15.71 10.48 -30.82
CA GLY A 67 14.97 9.71 -31.84
C GLY A 67 14.12 8.59 -31.27
N PHE A 68 13.72 8.67 -30.00
CA PHE A 68 12.80 7.71 -29.38
C PHE A 68 11.35 8.06 -29.75
N PHE A 69 10.65 7.14 -30.38
CA PHE A 69 9.27 7.30 -30.84
C PHE A 69 8.21 6.70 -29.91
N GLY A 70 8.63 6.11 -28.79
CA GLY A 70 7.74 5.59 -27.76
C GLY A 70 7.31 6.67 -26.78
N TRP A 71 7.01 6.27 -25.54
CA TRP A 71 6.56 7.16 -24.47
C TRP A 71 7.75 7.91 -23.85
N PRO A 72 7.91 9.23 -24.10
CA PRO A 72 9.07 9.95 -23.59
C PRO A 72 8.97 10.10 -22.06
N ALA A 73 10.09 9.88 -21.36
CA ALA A 73 10.17 10.06 -19.91
C ALA A 73 10.09 11.54 -19.50
N ILE A 74 10.52 12.47 -20.37
CA ILE A 74 10.44 13.91 -20.14
C ILE A 74 9.77 14.55 -21.36
N ALA A 75 8.80 15.41 -21.10
CA ALA A 75 8.15 16.25 -22.09
C ALA A 75 7.82 17.62 -21.48
N GLY A 76 7.98 18.67 -22.27
CA GLY A 76 7.67 20.04 -21.86
C GLY A 76 8.09 21.03 -22.93
N HIS A 77 7.89 22.31 -22.69
CA HIS A 77 8.17 23.36 -23.67
C HIS A 77 8.27 24.76 -23.05
N ARG A 78 8.86 25.70 -23.81
CA ARG A 78 8.81 27.15 -23.54
C ARG A 78 7.90 27.81 -24.57
N SER A 79 6.67 28.09 -24.20
CA SER A 79 5.68 28.69 -25.13
C SER A 79 5.60 27.98 -26.50
N GLY A 80 5.58 26.63 -26.48
CA GLY A 80 5.54 25.80 -27.68
C GLY A 80 6.88 25.58 -28.39
N ARG A 81 7.98 26.16 -27.85
CA ARG A 81 9.36 25.94 -28.33
C ARG A 81 10.11 25.05 -27.35
N ASP A 82 11.30 24.59 -27.76
CA ASP A 82 12.19 23.77 -26.93
C ASP A 82 11.51 22.49 -26.41
N PHE A 83 10.60 21.95 -27.23
CA PHE A 83 9.80 20.75 -26.88
C PHE A 83 10.60 19.45 -27.04
N VAL A 84 11.76 19.50 -27.66
CA VAL A 84 12.68 18.37 -27.80
C VAL A 84 13.71 18.44 -26.69
N VAL A 85 13.71 17.49 -25.78
CA VAL A 85 14.72 17.38 -24.72
C VAL A 85 15.84 16.45 -25.19
N GLN A 86 17.10 16.95 -25.20
CA GLN A 86 18.29 16.20 -25.58
C GLN A 86 19.38 16.37 -24.52
N LEU A 87 19.49 15.42 -23.63
CA LEU A 87 20.46 15.44 -22.53
C LEU A 87 21.84 14.97 -23.00
N ALA A 88 22.87 15.66 -22.53
CA ALA A 88 24.27 15.36 -22.85
C ALA A 88 25.19 15.67 -21.65
N GLY A 89 26.46 15.23 -21.75
CA GLY A 89 27.45 15.51 -20.71
C GLY A 89 27.24 14.75 -19.43
N TRP A 90 26.83 13.48 -19.50
CA TRP A 90 26.58 12.66 -18.35
C TRP A 90 27.78 12.53 -17.43
N THR A 91 27.57 12.78 -16.17
CA THR A 91 28.53 12.58 -15.08
C THR A 91 27.95 11.63 -14.04
N VAL A 92 28.82 10.94 -13.31
CA VAL A 92 28.39 9.99 -12.26
C VAL A 92 29.03 10.35 -10.92
N GLN A 93 28.21 10.37 -9.88
CA GLN A 93 28.65 10.44 -8.48
C GLN A 93 28.21 9.17 -7.77
N ARG A 94 29.11 8.57 -6.97
CA ARG A 94 28.84 7.31 -6.26
C ARG A 94 28.97 7.52 -4.77
N ALA A 95 28.02 6.92 -4.04
CA ALA A 95 28.09 6.68 -2.61
C ALA A 95 27.86 5.18 -2.34
N ALA A 96 27.95 4.72 -1.10
CA ALA A 96 27.92 3.30 -0.76
C ALA A 96 26.70 2.54 -1.33
N ASN A 97 25.51 3.15 -1.29
CA ASN A 97 24.26 2.55 -1.75
C ASN A 97 23.49 3.45 -2.73
N GLN A 98 24.18 4.39 -3.36
CA GLN A 98 23.54 5.39 -4.23
C GLN A 98 24.44 5.73 -5.41
N ILE A 99 23.81 5.91 -6.56
CA ILE A 99 24.41 6.47 -7.77
C ILE A 99 23.58 7.68 -8.18
N MET A 100 24.23 8.80 -8.42
CA MET A 100 23.61 9.98 -9.01
C MET A 100 24.23 10.25 -10.37
N LEU A 101 23.39 10.31 -11.39
CA LEU A 101 23.74 10.64 -12.77
C LEU A 101 23.22 12.03 -13.08
N SER A 102 24.06 12.90 -13.67
CA SER A 102 23.65 14.27 -14.02
C SER A 102 23.99 14.59 -15.46
N ALA A 103 23.11 15.35 -16.11
CA ALA A 103 23.29 15.81 -17.51
C ALA A 103 22.59 17.14 -17.72
N THR A 104 22.89 17.80 -18.86
CA THR A 104 22.26 19.07 -19.23
C THR A 104 21.75 19.03 -20.66
N ASP A 105 20.70 19.81 -20.91
CA ASP A 105 20.29 20.22 -22.26
C ASP A 105 20.59 21.69 -22.42
N THR A 106 21.60 22.01 -23.25
CA THR A 106 22.07 23.39 -23.43
C THR A 106 21.14 24.23 -24.31
N VAL A 107 20.28 23.61 -25.11
CA VAL A 107 19.33 24.30 -25.97
C VAL A 107 18.05 24.59 -25.21
N ALA A 108 17.44 23.56 -24.61
CA ALA A 108 16.28 23.72 -23.74
C ALA A 108 16.65 24.36 -22.39
N ARG A 109 17.95 24.52 -22.09
CA ARG A 109 18.48 25.11 -20.84
C ARG A 109 17.90 24.44 -19.62
N LEU A 110 18.08 23.13 -19.56
CA LEU A 110 17.63 22.27 -18.47
C LEU A 110 18.81 21.52 -17.87
N SER A 111 18.89 21.46 -16.55
CA SER A 111 19.76 20.54 -15.83
C SER A 111 18.93 19.40 -15.22
N LEU A 112 19.48 18.21 -15.27
CA LEU A 112 18.80 17.03 -14.77
C LEU A 112 19.76 16.18 -13.91
N SER A 113 19.22 15.58 -12.86
CA SER A 113 19.87 14.48 -12.15
C SER A 113 18.91 13.33 -11.90
N VAL A 114 19.44 12.10 -12.03
CA VAL A 114 18.73 10.86 -11.67
C VAL A 114 19.46 10.22 -10.51
N THR A 115 18.75 9.99 -9.43
CA THR A 115 19.25 9.29 -8.25
C THR A 115 18.73 7.87 -8.22
N LEU A 116 19.62 6.89 -8.21
CA LEU A 116 19.34 5.49 -7.96
C LEU A 116 19.85 5.12 -6.57
N LYS A 117 19.05 4.37 -5.79
CA LYS A 117 19.45 3.97 -4.45
C LYS A 117 19.02 2.55 -4.17
N GLU A 118 19.92 1.78 -3.55
CA GLU A 118 19.64 0.46 -3.01
C GLU A 118 19.09 0.56 -1.60
N HIS A 119 18.10 -0.26 -1.30
CA HIS A 119 17.40 -0.33 -0.02
C HIS A 119 17.39 -1.76 0.54
N ALA A 120 16.90 -1.88 1.78
CA ALA A 120 16.68 -3.16 2.44
C ALA A 120 15.81 -4.10 1.55
N GLY A 121 16.10 -5.39 1.60
CA GLY A 121 15.42 -6.40 0.77
C GLY A 121 15.87 -6.44 -0.69
N GLY A 122 16.85 -5.60 -1.10
CA GLY A 122 17.28 -5.51 -2.50
C GLY A 122 16.34 -4.67 -3.37
N VAL A 123 15.50 -3.83 -2.78
CA VAL A 123 14.69 -2.88 -3.53
C VAL A 123 15.58 -1.76 -4.07
N ILE A 124 15.41 -1.42 -5.35
CA ILE A 124 16.08 -0.30 -6.01
C ILE A 124 15.06 0.82 -6.22
N SER A 125 15.41 2.03 -5.80
CA SER A 125 14.60 3.22 -6.09
C SER A 125 15.26 4.10 -7.14
N ILE A 126 14.42 4.85 -7.87
CA ILE A 126 14.81 5.82 -8.88
C ILE A 126 13.97 7.09 -8.73
N ALA A 127 14.62 8.25 -8.80
CA ALA A 127 13.97 9.55 -8.82
C ALA A 127 14.73 10.53 -9.71
N THR A 128 14.01 11.41 -10.37
CA THR A 128 14.54 12.43 -11.27
C THR A 128 14.31 13.82 -10.71
N THR A 129 15.33 14.66 -10.74
CA THR A 129 15.24 16.10 -10.48
C THR A 129 15.52 16.85 -11.78
N LEU A 130 14.65 17.80 -12.13
CA LEU A 130 14.77 18.67 -13.30
C LEU A 130 14.82 20.13 -12.84
N ILE A 131 15.77 20.91 -13.37
CA ILE A 131 15.95 22.34 -13.06
C ILE A 131 15.81 23.14 -14.35
N ASN A 132 15.08 24.24 -14.27
CA ASN A 132 15.00 25.22 -15.35
C ASN A 132 16.16 26.23 -15.23
N ASP A 133 17.21 26.06 -16.02
CA ASP A 133 18.37 26.99 -16.11
C ASP A 133 18.11 28.12 -17.11
N GLY A 134 16.95 28.16 -17.74
CA GLY A 134 16.55 29.20 -18.68
C GLY A 134 16.15 30.50 -18.00
N ASP A 135 15.90 31.52 -18.83
CA ASP A 135 15.45 32.86 -18.41
C ASP A 135 13.94 33.07 -18.54
N SER A 136 13.23 32.04 -18.94
CA SER A 136 11.76 32.05 -19.07
C SER A 136 11.16 30.75 -18.53
N ASP A 137 9.87 30.76 -18.28
CA ASP A 137 9.12 29.63 -17.77
C ASP A 137 9.24 28.41 -18.67
N TYR A 138 9.44 27.24 -18.06
CA TYR A 138 9.36 25.94 -18.72
C TYR A 138 8.09 25.21 -18.27
N HIS A 139 7.20 24.95 -19.19
CA HIS A 139 5.97 24.17 -18.96
C HIS A 139 6.33 22.69 -19.02
N LEU A 140 6.27 22.03 -17.88
CA LEU A 140 6.59 20.60 -17.73
C LEU A 140 5.31 19.77 -17.87
N ASP A 141 5.19 19.07 -19.00
CA ASP A 141 4.01 18.22 -19.27
C ASP A 141 4.19 16.80 -18.69
N ARG A 142 5.46 16.36 -18.55
CA ARG A 142 5.81 15.03 -18.02
C ARG A 142 7.24 15.01 -17.50
N CYS A 143 7.43 14.34 -16.36
CA CYS A 143 8.72 13.89 -15.87
C CYS A 143 8.55 12.60 -15.09
N MET A 144 8.94 11.47 -15.71
CA MET A 144 8.93 10.17 -15.05
C MET A 144 10.05 10.08 -14.02
N ALA A 145 9.85 9.26 -12.99
CA ALA A 145 10.90 8.99 -11.99
C ALA A 145 12.17 8.40 -12.62
N GLY A 146 11.98 7.58 -13.64
CA GLY A 146 13.01 6.88 -14.40
C GLY A 146 12.41 5.65 -15.07
N THR A 147 13.28 4.78 -15.56
CA THR A 147 12.90 3.60 -16.31
C THR A 147 13.47 2.34 -15.67
N PHE A 148 12.65 1.30 -15.58
CA PHE A 148 13.08 -0.06 -15.26
C PHE A 148 12.98 -0.94 -16.52
N LEU A 149 13.97 -1.80 -16.72
CA LEU A 149 13.97 -2.76 -17.82
C LEU A 149 13.18 -4.01 -17.38
N ALA A 150 12.10 -4.32 -18.09
CA ALA A 150 11.32 -5.54 -17.83
C ALA A 150 12.13 -6.83 -18.05
N PRO A 151 11.76 -7.94 -17.39
CA PRO A 151 12.40 -9.23 -17.63
C PRO A 151 12.41 -9.59 -19.12
N ALA A 152 13.44 -10.31 -19.55
CA ALA A 152 13.54 -10.76 -20.93
C ALA A 152 12.28 -11.54 -21.33
N GLY A 153 11.73 -11.24 -22.53
CA GLY A 153 10.51 -11.85 -23.00
C GLY A 153 9.27 -11.57 -22.15
N ALA A 154 9.21 -10.41 -21.49
CA ALA A 154 8.05 -10.00 -20.68
C ALA A 154 6.76 -10.06 -21.51
N VAL A 155 5.81 -10.88 -21.06
CA VAL A 155 4.56 -11.19 -21.77
C VAL A 155 3.31 -10.86 -20.97
N GLU A 156 3.43 -10.67 -19.65
CA GLU A 156 2.30 -10.43 -18.77
C GLU A 156 2.57 -9.29 -17.79
N VAL A 157 1.55 -8.49 -17.53
CA VAL A 157 1.50 -7.55 -16.42
C VAL A 157 0.40 -7.96 -15.46
N MET A 158 0.72 -7.97 -14.17
CA MET A 158 -0.25 -8.09 -13.09
C MET A 158 -0.41 -6.72 -12.43
N SER A 159 -1.59 -6.14 -12.53
CA SER A 159 -1.97 -4.87 -11.91
C SER A 159 -3.11 -5.07 -10.90
N PHE A 160 -3.48 -4.00 -10.21
CA PHE A 160 -4.57 -4.02 -9.23
C PHE A 160 -5.67 -3.06 -9.67
N THR A 161 -6.88 -3.56 -9.65
CA THR A 161 -8.10 -2.84 -10.00
C THR A 161 -9.12 -2.95 -8.87
N GLY A 162 -10.29 -2.41 -9.06
CA GLY A 162 -11.38 -2.54 -8.08
C GLY A 162 -12.32 -1.35 -8.09
N MET A 163 -12.94 -1.16 -6.96
CA MET A 163 -13.81 -0.04 -6.64
C MET A 163 -13.89 0.10 -5.12
N TRP A 164 -14.55 1.13 -4.61
CA TRP A 164 -14.87 1.22 -3.19
C TRP A 164 -15.57 -0.07 -2.69
N GLY A 165 -15.04 -0.64 -1.62
CA GLY A 165 -15.52 -1.90 -1.05
C GLY A 165 -15.04 -3.18 -1.78
N ARG A 166 -14.28 -3.05 -2.88
CA ARG A 166 -13.64 -4.15 -3.61
C ARG A 166 -12.28 -3.74 -4.17
N GLU A 167 -11.46 -3.18 -3.34
CA GLU A 167 -10.11 -2.73 -3.67
C GLU A 167 -9.16 -3.90 -3.92
N PHE A 168 -8.01 -3.63 -4.53
CA PHE A 168 -6.91 -4.57 -4.73
C PHE A 168 -7.23 -5.87 -5.46
N GLN A 169 -8.23 -5.87 -6.35
CA GLN A 169 -8.51 -7.02 -7.19
C GLN A 169 -7.39 -7.24 -8.19
N THR A 170 -6.76 -8.40 -8.16
CA THR A 170 -5.66 -8.74 -9.06
C THR A 170 -6.16 -8.89 -10.49
N ARG A 171 -5.54 -8.20 -11.43
CA ARG A 171 -5.79 -8.28 -12.87
C ARG A 171 -4.52 -8.68 -13.60
N ARG A 172 -4.61 -9.70 -14.46
CA ARG A 172 -3.51 -10.17 -15.32
C ARG A 172 -3.86 -9.86 -16.77
N GLU A 173 -2.90 -9.27 -17.49
CA GLU A 173 -3.08 -8.88 -18.90
C GLU A 173 -1.86 -9.27 -19.72
N VAL A 174 -2.10 -9.83 -20.90
CA VAL A 174 -1.03 -10.14 -21.85
C VAL A 174 -0.57 -8.83 -22.52
N LEU A 175 0.74 -8.61 -22.50
CA LEU A 175 1.35 -7.43 -23.11
C LEU A 175 1.45 -7.61 -24.62
N GLY A 176 0.69 -6.82 -25.38
CA GLY A 176 0.74 -6.74 -26.85
C GLY A 176 1.95 -5.97 -27.39
N ASN A 177 1.92 -5.65 -28.69
CA ASN A 177 2.97 -4.86 -29.34
C ASN A 177 2.84 -3.34 -29.09
N GLY A 178 1.71 -2.86 -28.57
CA GLY A 178 1.48 -1.47 -28.25
C GLY A 178 1.94 -1.12 -26.84
N ILE A 179 1.68 0.12 -26.46
CA ILE A 179 1.91 0.63 -25.12
C ILE A 179 0.79 0.11 -24.20
N TRP A 180 1.16 -0.47 -23.06
CA TRP A 180 0.25 -0.66 -21.92
C TRP A 180 0.36 0.57 -21.02
N ALA A 181 -0.77 1.17 -20.65
CA ALA A 181 -0.76 2.35 -19.79
C ALA A 181 -1.93 2.32 -18.79
N GLN A 182 -1.67 2.80 -17.58
CA GLN A 182 -2.67 3.04 -16.55
C GLN A 182 -2.47 4.46 -16.00
N GLU A 183 -3.54 5.26 -16.01
CA GLU A 183 -3.56 6.61 -15.46
C GLU A 183 -4.59 6.72 -14.34
N ASN A 184 -4.25 7.43 -13.28
CA ASN A 184 -5.16 7.84 -12.21
C ASN A 184 -5.25 9.37 -12.15
N ARG A 185 -6.49 9.89 -12.15
CA ARG A 185 -6.80 11.34 -12.14
C ARG A 185 -7.75 11.69 -10.98
N ARG A 186 -7.69 10.95 -9.87
CA ARG A 186 -8.59 11.16 -8.73
C ARG A 186 -8.04 12.10 -7.65
N GLY A 187 -6.78 12.56 -7.81
CA GLY A 187 -6.09 13.39 -6.81
C GLY A 187 -5.75 12.64 -5.52
N ARG A 188 -5.99 11.34 -5.47
CA ARG A 188 -5.54 10.39 -4.46
C ARG A 188 -5.18 9.06 -5.12
N THR A 189 -4.63 8.09 -4.38
CA THR A 189 -4.10 6.84 -4.96
C THR A 189 -5.16 6.05 -5.74
N SER A 190 -6.44 6.09 -5.35
CA SER A 190 -7.55 5.45 -6.05
C SER A 190 -7.91 4.05 -5.52
N HIS A 191 -9.17 3.64 -5.74
CA HIS A 191 -9.68 2.30 -5.44
C HIS A 191 -9.52 1.32 -6.60
N ASP A 192 -9.21 1.81 -7.80
CA ASP A 192 -9.26 1.03 -9.04
C ASP A 192 -7.97 1.06 -9.87
N ARG A 193 -6.98 1.92 -9.52
CA ARG A 193 -5.76 2.14 -10.30
C ARG A 193 -4.58 2.40 -9.38
N PHE A 194 -4.22 1.39 -8.60
CA PHE A 194 -3.09 1.51 -7.67
C PHE A 194 -1.77 1.65 -8.43
N PRO A 195 -0.82 2.46 -7.95
CA PRO A 195 0.48 2.65 -8.60
C PRO A 195 1.44 1.49 -8.32
N MET A 196 0.96 0.27 -8.53
CA MET A 196 1.65 -0.99 -8.20
C MET A 196 1.38 -2.01 -9.29
N LEU A 197 2.43 -2.68 -9.77
CA LEU A 197 2.31 -3.78 -10.73
C LEU A 197 3.47 -4.76 -10.62
N PHE A 198 3.27 -5.96 -11.16
CA PHE A 198 4.34 -6.91 -11.46
C PHE A 198 4.42 -7.15 -12.96
N VAL A 199 5.64 -7.29 -13.48
CA VAL A 199 5.89 -7.67 -14.87
C VAL A 199 6.55 -9.05 -14.88
N GLU A 200 6.03 -9.96 -15.70
CA GLU A 200 6.45 -11.36 -15.74
C GLU A 200 6.92 -11.75 -17.17
N GLY A 201 8.03 -12.48 -17.24
CA GLY A 201 8.56 -13.03 -18.50
C GLY A 201 9.70 -14.01 -18.29
N ALA A 202 9.77 -15.05 -19.13
CA ALA A 202 10.83 -16.08 -19.13
C ALA A 202 11.12 -16.69 -17.74
N GLY A 203 10.08 -16.89 -16.92
CA GLY A 203 10.21 -17.45 -15.57
C GLY A 203 10.75 -16.45 -14.53
N GLN A 204 10.93 -15.19 -14.90
CA GLN A 204 11.33 -14.11 -13.99
C GLN A 204 10.18 -13.13 -13.79
N ARG A 205 10.17 -12.49 -12.62
CA ARG A 205 9.20 -11.48 -12.25
C ARG A 205 9.88 -10.41 -11.40
N PHE A 206 9.47 -9.16 -11.56
CA PHE A 206 9.71 -8.12 -10.56
C PHE A 206 8.50 -7.21 -10.41
N GLY A 207 8.38 -6.60 -9.24
CA GLY A 207 7.35 -5.62 -8.95
C GLY A 207 7.88 -4.20 -9.07
N VAL A 208 6.99 -3.25 -9.39
CA VAL A 208 7.27 -1.82 -9.30
C VAL A 208 6.13 -1.09 -8.62
N THR A 209 6.47 0.00 -7.94
CA THR A 209 5.49 0.89 -7.30
C THR A 209 5.98 2.33 -7.28
N LEU A 210 5.04 3.28 -7.24
CA LEU A 210 5.33 4.70 -7.12
C LEU A 210 5.01 5.19 -5.71
N GLY A 211 5.90 5.97 -5.11
CA GLY A 211 5.70 6.60 -3.81
C GLY A 211 4.96 7.95 -3.91
N PHE A 212 3.71 7.93 -4.39
CA PHE A 212 2.93 9.15 -4.56
C PHE A 212 1.42 8.91 -4.45
N SER A 213 0.75 9.73 -3.67
CA SER A 213 -0.69 9.62 -3.42
C SER A 213 -1.57 10.49 -4.33
N GLY A 214 -0.98 11.23 -5.28
CA GLY A 214 -1.70 12.09 -6.23
C GLY A 214 -2.00 11.42 -7.57
N ASN A 215 -2.28 12.24 -8.57
CA ASN A 215 -2.43 11.77 -9.94
C ASN A 215 -1.15 11.12 -10.43
N HIS A 216 -1.25 9.94 -11.02
CA HIS A 216 -0.08 9.17 -11.44
C HIS A 216 -0.33 8.40 -12.73
N GLN A 217 0.74 8.01 -13.38
CA GLN A 217 0.74 7.18 -14.57
C GLN A 217 1.80 6.08 -14.48
N MET A 218 1.46 4.91 -15.01
CA MET A 218 2.36 3.79 -15.22
C MET A 218 2.28 3.38 -16.68
N VAL A 219 3.42 3.14 -17.30
CA VAL A 219 3.52 2.82 -18.72
C VAL A 219 4.48 1.67 -18.91
N ILE A 220 4.11 0.69 -19.73
CA ILE A 220 5.00 -0.35 -20.24
C ILE A 220 5.09 -0.17 -21.75
N ASP A 221 6.23 0.31 -22.22
CA ASP A 221 6.47 0.55 -23.63
C ASP A 221 7.40 -0.53 -24.21
N ARG A 222 7.29 -0.79 -25.50
CA ARG A 222 8.09 -1.78 -26.20
C ARG A 222 9.09 -1.11 -27.12
N THR A 223 10.37 -1.39 -26.92
CA THR A 223 11.44 -0.96 -27.83
C THR A 223 11.41 -1.76 -29.15
N ASP A 224 12.09 -1.24 -30.18
CA ASP A 224 12.13 -1.90 -31.50
C ASP A 224 12.84 -3.26 -31.48
N ASP A 225 13.75 -3.47 -30.52
CA ASP A 225 14.42 -4.77 -30.30
C ASP A 225 13.56 -5.76 -29.47
N GLY A 226 12.35 -5.35 -29.11
CA GLY A 226 11.37 -6.19 -28.40
C GLY A 226 11.49 -6.19 -26.89
N ARG A 227 12.47 -5.50 -26.31
CA ARG A 227 12.52 -5.29 -24.86
C ARG A 227 11.39 -4.37 -24.42
N ARG A 228 11.11 -4.31 -23.11
CA ARG A 228 10.06 -3.47 -22.55
C ARG A 228 10.61 -2.55 -21.47
N LEU A 229 10.18 -1.31 -21.51
CA LEU A 229 10.52 -0.27 -20.55
C LEU A 229 9.32 0.01 -19.66
N VAL A 230 9.54 0.03 -18.35
CA VAL A 230 8.53 0.32 -17.35
C VAL A 230 8.79 1.69 -16.76
N HIS A 231 7.86 2.62 -16.95
CA HIS A 231 7.93 4.00 -16.48
C HIS A 231 6.84 4.27 -15.47
N LEU A 232 7.19 4.96 -14.38
CA LEU A 232 6.24 5.45 -13.39
C LEU A 232 6.50 6.93 -13.14
N GLY A 233 5.43 7.69 -12.95
CA GLY A 233 5.56 9.11 -12.67
C GLY A 233 4.25 9.76 -12.25
N GLU A 234 4.37 10.98 -11.80
CA GLU A 234 3.26 11.88 -11.55
C GLU A 234 2.56 12.25 -12.87
N LEU A 235 1.27 12.43 -12.82
CA LEU A 235 0.46 12.87 -13.94
C LEU A 235 -0.05 14.29 -13.67
N PHE A 236 0.35 15.23 -14.51
CA PHE A 236 -0.06 16.61 -14.40
C PHE A 236 -1.34 16.89 -15.20
N GLU A 237 -2.14 17.82 -14.71
CA GLU A 237 -3.11 18.49 -15.54
C GLU A 237 -2.43 19.52 -16.48
N PRO A 238 -3.01 19.84 -17.64
CA PRO A 238 -2.42 20.81 -18.56
C PRO A 238 -2.08 22.14 -17.88
N GLY A 239 -0.81 22.56 -17.93
CA GLY A 239 -0.34 23.79 -17.32
C GLY A 239 -0.23 23.79 -15.80
N GLU A 240 -0.38 22.66 -15.14
CA GLU A 240 -0.23 22.55 -13.68
C GLU A 240 1.21 22.76 -13.23
N MET A 241 2.19 22.17 -13.94
CA MET A 241 3.58 22.25 -13.56
C MET A 241 4.35 23.24 -14.45
N ILE A 242 4.67 24.40 -13.89
CA ILE A 242 5.45 25.45 -14.54
C ILE A 242 6.69 25.72 -13.71
N LEU A 243 7.85 25.52 -14.31
CA LEU A 243 9.14 25.82 -13.69
C LEU A 243 9.59 27.23 -14.11
N VAL A 244 9.44 28.20 -13.22
CA VAL A 244 10.04 29.53 -13.42
C VAL A 244 11.56 29.44 -13.47
N PRO A 245 12.29 30.46 -13.96
CA PRO A 245 13.75 30.47 -13.96
C PRO A 245 14.35 30.09 -12.60
N GLY A 246 15.24 29.12 -12.58
CA GLY A 246 15.88 28.56 -11.39
C GLY A 246 15.04 27.59 -10.59
N ALA A 247 13.77 27.39 -10.92
CA ALA A 247 12.92 26.43 -10.21
C ALA A 247 13.31 24.99 -10.53
N ARG A 248 13.08 24.11 -9.52
CA ARG A 248 13.33 22.68 -9.65
C ARG A 248 12.03 21.89 -9.46
N TYR A 249 11.93 20.82 -10.18
CA TYR A 249 10.94 19.77 -9.98
C TYR A 249 11.62 18.49 -9.49
N GLU A 250 11.05 17.86 -8.49
CA GLU A 250 11.45 16.53 -8.00
C GLU A 250 10.32 15.54 -8.26
N SER A 251 10.62 14.50 -9.05
CA SER A 251 9.65 13.45 -9.28
C SER A 251 9.36 12.69 -7.99
N PRO A 252 8.16 12.10 -7.85
CA PRO A 252 7.98 11.01 -6.89
C PRO A 252 9.01 9.90 -7.12
N THR A 253 9.35 9.18 -6.05
CA THR A 253 10.28 8.06 -6.15
C THR A 253 9.55 6.81 -6.66
N ALA A 254 10.09 6.15 -7.67
CA ALA A 254 9.65 4.83 -8.10
C ALA A 254 10.57 3.75 -7.51
N TYR A 255 10.00 2.61 -7.18
CA TYR A 255 10.68 1.49 -6.54
C TYR A 255 10.48 0.22 -7.35
N ALA A 256 11.55 -0.58 -7.48
CA ALA A 256 11.49 -1.91 -8.07
C ALA A 256 12.08 -2.95 -7.11
N GLY A 257 11.50 -4.14 -7.08
CA GLY A 257 11.97 -5.22 -6.23
C GLY A 257 11.61 -6.60 -6.79
N PRO A 258 12.39 -7.64 -6.47
CA PRO A 258 12.24 -8.96 -7.08
C PRO A 258 10.93 -9.65 -6.71
N ASP A 259 10.43 -9.42 -5.51
CA ASP A 259 9.25 -10.12 -4.98
C ASP A 259 8.59 -9.36 -3.81
N THR A 260 7.49 -9.91 -3.33
CA THR A 260 6.73 -9.41 -2.17
C THR A 260 7.59 -9.31 -0.89
N ALA A 261 8.47 -10.27 -0.64
CA ALA A 261 9.30 -10.29 0.58
C ALA A 261 10.30 -9.13 0.58
N ALA A 262 10.84 -8.78 -0.59
CA ALA A 262 11.71 -7.62 -0.77
C ALA A 262 10.98 -6.31 -0.42
N PHE A 263 9.76 -6.13 -0.93
CA PHE A 263 8.95 -4.94 -0.61
C PHE A 263 8.59 -4.88 0.87
N HIS A 264 8.20 -6.01 1.49
CA HIS A 264 7.94 -6.04 2.93
C HIS A 264 9.18 -5.69 3.76
N SER A 265 10.35 -6.21 3.37
CA SER A 265 11.63 -5.88 4.03
C SER A 265 11.96 -4.38 3.90
N PHE A 266 11.75 -3.83 2.70
CA PHE A 266 11.95 -2.40 2.46
C PHE A 266 10.99 -1.52 3.27
N VAL A 267 9.70 -1.85 3.30
CA VAL A 267 8.71 -1.11 4.09
C VAL A 267 9.10 -1.08 5.56
N ARG A 268 9.52 -2.23 6.13
CA ARG A 268 9.93 -2.34 7.54
C ARG A 268 11.22 -1.61 7.86
N GLY A 269 12.21 -1.72 6.99
CA GLY A 269 13.59 -1.32 7.28
C GLY A 269 14.05 -0.03 6.61
N GLY A 270 13.29 0.54 5.66
CA GLY A 270 13.75 1.68 4.87
C GLY A 270 12.72 2.73 4.52
N LEU A 271 11.42 2.40 4.58
CA LEU A 271 10.35 3.32 4.22
C LEU A 271 9.67 3.94 5.44
N MET A 272 9.25 3.11 6.38
CA MET A 272 8.51 3.54 7.56
C MET A 272 9.44 3.85 8.72
N THR A 273 9.02 4.82 9.54
CA THR A 273 9.66 5.09 10.84
C THR A 273 8.59 5.00 11.94
N TRP A 274 8.87 4.19 12.96
CA TRP A 274 7.94 3.94 14.06
C TRP A 274 8.09 4.99 15.16
N PRO A 275 7.02 5.31 15.90
CA PRO A 275 7.13 5.97 17.20
C PRO A 275 8.14 5.23 18.08
N HIS A 276 9.02 5.96 18.76
CA HIS A 276 10.07 5.38 19.60
C HIS A 276 11.13 4.52 18.87
N GLY A 277 11.22 4.62 17.53
CA GLY A 277 12.27 4.02 16.70
C GLY A 277 12.08 2.53 16.35
N ALA A 278 11.11 1.84 16.93
CA ALA A 278 10.82 0.44 16.65
C ALA A 278 9.33 0.13 16.66
N MET A 279 8.92 -0.87 15.89
CA MET A 279 7.56 -1.39 15.93
C MET A 279 7.27 -2.05 17.28
N SER A 280 6.23 -1.59 17.96
CA SER A 280 5.65 -2.30 19.11
C SER A 280 4.74 -3.45 18.62
N PRO A 281 4.51 -4.50 19.45
CA PRO A 281 3.50 -5.50 19.14
C PRO A 281 2.18 -4.83 18.79
N ARG A 282 1.62 -5.18 17.61
CA ARG A 282 0.45 -4.47 17.09
C ARG A 282 -0.77 -4.69 17.98
N PRO A 283 -1.34 -3.63 18.58
CA PRO A 283 -2.41 -3.77 19.53
C PRO A 283 -3.71 -4.19 18.85
N VAL A 284 -4.48 -5.07 19.48
CA VAL A 284 -5.86 -5.32 19.05
C VAL A 284 -6.67 -4.05 19.29
N MET A 285 -7.31 -3.53 18.26
CA MET A 285 -8.09 -2.30 18.38
C MET A 285 -9.60 -2.54 18.25
N LEU A 286 -10.39 -1.69 18.89
CA LEU A 286 -11.80 -1.53 18.60
C LEU A 286 -11.97 -0.17 17.91
N ASN A 287 -12.59 -0.17 16.74
CA ASN A 287 -13.06 1.04 16.07
C ASN A 287 -14.56 1.19 16.29
N THR A 288 -15.02 2.38 16.68
CA THR A 288 -16.41 2.62 17.04
C THR A 288 -17.35 2.81 15.85
N TRP A 289 -16.85 2.90 14.61
CA TRP A 289 -17.65 3.28 13.45
C TRP A 289 -18.86 2.36 13.26
N GLU A 290 -18.68 1.09 12.90
CA GLU A 290 -19.81 0.18 12.69
C GLU A 290 -20.57 -0.18 13.99
N GLY A 291 -19.99 0.10 15.16
CA GLY A 291 -20.63 -0.12 16.44
C GLY A 291 -21.59 0.99 16.86
N ASN A 292 -21.40 2.23 16.41
CA ASN A 292 -22.11 3.40 16.89
C ASN A 292 -22.53 4.37 15.78
N TYR A 293 -21.76 4.44 14.68
CA TYR A 293 -21.82 5.55 13.74
C TYR A 293 -21.75 6.90 14.48
N PHE A 294 -22.73 7.78 14.30
CA PHE A 294 -22.78 9.11 14.91
C PHE A 294 -23.38 9.16 16.32
N ASP A 295 -23.84 8.01 16.88
CA ASP A 295 -24.40 7.94 18.23
C ASP A 295 -23.30 7.90 19.30
N HIS A 296 -22.77 9.06 19.64
CA HIS A 296 -21.68 9.25 20.58
C HIS A 296 -22.19 9.62 21.99
N ARG A 297 -23.01 8.78 22.60
CA ARG A 297 -23.43 8.95 24.01
C ARG A 297 -22.30 8.53 24.95
N MET A 298 -21.86 9.44 25.84
CA MET A 298 -20.72 9.21 26.74
C MET A 298 -20.84 7.92 27.55
N ASP A 299 -22.00 7.65 28.12
CA ASP A 299 -22.21 6.44 28.94
C ASP A 299 -22.14 5.14 28.09
N SER A 300 -22.66 5.18 26.85
CA SER A 300 -22.58 4.07 25.93
C SER A 300 -21.13 3.81 25.51
N LEU A 301 -20.38 4.86 25.16
CA LEU A 301 -18.95 4.74 24.79
C LEU A 301 -18.11 4.19 25.94
N LYS A 302 -18.34 4.64 27.19
CA LYS A 302 -17.66 4.11 28.36
C LYS A 302 -18.02 2.64 28.64
N ALA A 303 -19.28 2.26 28.48
CA ALA A 303 -19.70 0.87 28.63
C ALA A 303 -19.06 -0.02 27.57
N GLN A 304 -18.99 0.43 26.31
CA GLN A 304 -18.31 -0.28 25.23
C GLN A 304 -16.80 -0.40 25.50
N ALA A 305 -16.16 0.65 25.98
CA ALA A 305 -14.73 0.62 26.32
C ALA A 305 -14.46 -0.41 27.45
N THR A 306 -15.35 -0.49 28.45
CA THR A 306 -15.27 -1.49 29.52
C THR A 306 -15.40 -2.91 28.96
N ALA A 307 -16.43 -3.16 28.13
CA ALA A 307 -16.62 -4.47 27.49
C ALA A 307 -15.46 -4.83 26.54
N ALA A 308 -14.91 -3.85 25.83
CA ALA A 308 -13.73 -4.05 24.98
C ALA A 308 -12.51 -4.48 25.81
N ALA A 309 -12.25 -3.84 26.95
CA ALA A 309 -11.13 -4.22 27.82
C ALA A 309 -11.29 -5.64 28.37
N GLU A 310 -12.52 -6.07 28.73
CA GLU A 310 -12.85 -7.43 29.17
C GLU A 310 -12.59 -8.49 28.07
N LEU A 311 -12.77 -8.12 26.80
CA LEU A 311 -12.43 -8.95 25.64
C LEU A 311 -10.92 -9.01 25.36
N GLY A 312 -10.12 -8.15 26.00
CA GLY A 312 -8.70 -8.07 25.77
C GLY A 312 -8.29 -7.12 24.64
N ILE A 313 -9.17 -6.20 24.22
CA ILE A 313 -8.83 -5.10 23.32
C ILE A 313 -7.74 -4.23 23.98
N GLU A 314 -6.81 -3.71 23.18
CA GLU A 314 -5.64 -2.95 23.65
C GLU A 314 -5.69 -1.48 23.20
N ARG A 315 -6.52 -1.13 22.22
CA ARG A 315 -6.71 0.24 21.72
C ARG A 315 -8.19 0.49 21.41
N PHE A 316 -8.72 1.63 21.88
CA PHE A 316 -10.08 2.09 21.59
C PHE A 316 -10.00 3.32 20.71
N VAL A 317 -10.62 3.29 19.51
CA VAL A 317 -10.59 4.37 18.53
C VAL A 317 -11.97 4.98 18.38
N LEU A 318 -12.09 6.25 18.80
CA LEU A 318 -13.28 7.07 18.59
C LEU A 318 -13.30 7.55 17.13
N ASP A 319 -14.26 7.06 16.36
CA ASP A 319 -14.40 7.38 14.93
C ASP A 319 -15.20 8.67 14.71
N ASP A 320 -15.68 8.94 13.48
CA ASP A 320 -16.42 10.14 13.07
C ASP A 320 -17.64 10.43 13.97
N GLY A 321 -17.88 11.70 14.30
CA GLY A 321 -19.05 12.13 15.07
C GLY A 321 -18.77 12.88 16.38
N TRP A 322 -17.50 13.12 16.75
CA TRP A 322 -17.12 13.72 18.04
C TRP A 322 -17.09 15.26 18.05
N PHE A 323 -17.12 15.91 16.88
CA PHE A 323 -16.86 17.36 16.72
C PHE A 323 -18.05 18.12 16.16
N GLY A 324 -18.07 19.43 16.34
CA GLY A 324 -19.02 20.38 15.77
C GLY A 324 -20.47 20.03 16.13
N ARG A 325 -21.31 19.80 15.11
CA ARG A 325 -22.67 19.25 15.20
C ARG A 325 -22.82 18.04 14.29
N ARG A 326 -21.83 17.17 14.33
CA ARG A 326 -21.68 16.01 13.48
C ARG A 326 -22.62 14.88 13.91
N ASP A 327 -23.90 15.01 13.55
CA ASP A 327 -24.93 13.99 13.83
C ASP A 327 -25.18 13.09 12.60
N ASP A 328 -24.62 13.48 11.44
CA ASP A 328 -24.57 12.74 10.19
C ASP A 328 -23.40 13.24 9.33
N ASP A 329 -23.21 12.69 8.12
CA ASP A 329 -22.10 13.04 7.23
C ASP A 329 -22.33 14.32 6.40
N THR A 330 -23.43 15.05 6.61
CA THR A 330 -23.79 16.24 5.82
C THR A 330 -23.30 17.55 6.43
N THR A 331 -22.86 17.54 7.69
CA THR A 331 -22.53 18.75 8.45
C THR A 331 -21.17 18.71 9.12
N SER A 332 -20.69 19.89 9.55
CA SER A 332 -19.60 20.15 10.51
C SER A 332 -18.20 19.69 10.11
N LEU A 333 -18.02 19.00 8.99
CA LEU A 333 -16.67 18.65 8.54
C LEU A 333 -15.88 19.95 8.29
N GLY A 334 -14.71 20.07 8.92
CA GLY A 334 -13.94 21.29 9.02
C GLY A 334 -14.01 21.97 10.39
N ASP A 335 -15.09 21.77 11.17
CA ASP A 335 -15.30 22.36 12.49
C ASP A 335 -14.75 21.44 13.59
N TRP A 336 -13.43 21.36 13.72
CA TRP A 336 -12.73 20.41 14.58
C TRP A 336 -12.75 20.77 16.08
N ASP A 337 -13.85 21.34 16.56
CA ASP A 337 -14.08 21.62 17.98
C ASP A 337 -14.97 20.53 18.58
N ILE A 338 -14.66 20.07 19.78
CA ILE A 338 -15.40 19.01 20.48
C ILE A 338 -16.88 19.44 20.62
N ASP A 339 -17.81 18.54 20.28
CA ASP A 339 -19.25 18.82 20.39
C ASP A 339 -19.68 18.89 21.87
N PRO A 340 -20.02 20.08 22.41
CA PRO A 340 -20.38 20.20 23.82
C PRO A 340 -21.73 19.54 24.17
N ARG A 341 -22.55 19.17 23.17
CA ARG A 341 -23.82 18.46 23.38
C ARG A 341 -23.56 16.99 23.72
N LYS A 342 -22.60 16.37 23.04
CA LYS A 342 -22.18 14.98 23.22
C LYS A 342 -21.15 14.84 24.35
N TYR A 343 -20.30 15.85 24.50
CA TYR A 343 -19.17 15.88 25.43
C TYR A 343 -19.16 17.18 26.25
N PRO A 344 -20.11 17.34 27.21
CA PRO A 344 -20.23 18.60 27.97
C PRO A 344 -18.98 18.93 28.79
N ASP A 345 -18.24 17.91 29.23
CA ASP A 345 -16.98 18.03 29.96
C ASP A 345 -15.74 17.77 29.07
N GLY A 346 -15.91 17.89 27.74
CA GLY A 346 -14.88 17.56 26.76
C GLY A 346 -14.63 16.05 26.61
N LEU A 347 -13.55 15.68 25.88
CA LEU A 347 -13.17 14.28 25.66
C LEU A 347 -12.47 13.65 26.88
N LYS A 348 -11.95 14.45 27.80
CA LYS A 348 -11.15 13.96 28.92
C LYS A 348 -11.82 12.84 29.72
N PRO A 349 -13.13 12.88 30.06
CA PRO A 349 -13.79 11.80 30.81
C PRO A 349 -13.83 10.45 30.08
N LEU A 350 -13.84 10.45 28.74
CA LEU A 350 -13.76 9.23 27.94
C LEU A 350 -12.31 8.74 27.84
N VAL A 351 -11.39 9.63 27.55
CA VAL A 351 -9.95 9.32 27.45
C VAL A 351 -9.43 8.74 28.77
N ASP A 352 -9.73 9.38 29.89
CA ASP A 352 -9.34 8.89 31.24
C ASP A 352 -9.95 7.52 31.54
N HIS A 353 -11.20 7.27 31.14
CA HIS A 353 -11.85 5.97 31.33
C HIS A 353 -11.14 4.87 30.52
N VAL A 354 -10.87 5.13 29.22
CA VAL A 354 -10.19 4.17 28.32
C VAL A 354 -8.78 3.86 28.82
N THR A 355 -8.01 4.92 29.14
CA THR A 355 -6.61 4.75 29.61
C THR A 355 -6.57 4.14 31.00
N GLY A 356 -7.56 4.44 31.88
CA GLY A 356 -7.72 3.78 33.19
C GLY A 356 -8.00 2.29 33.10
N LEU A 357 -8.57 1.80 31.99
CA LEU A 357 -8.73 0.38 31.68
C LEU A 357 -7.47 -0.27 31.10
N GLY A 358 -6.38 0.49 30.94
CA GLY A 358 -5.11 0.01 30.37
C GLY A 358 -5.06 0.00 28.84
N MET A 359 -6.05 0.57 28.17
CA MET A 359 -6.07 0.68 26.70
C MET A 359 -5.47 2.01 26.21
N GLN A 360 -4.95 1.99 25.00
CA GLN A 360 -4.60 3.19 24.25
C GLN A 360 -5.87 3.85 23.69
N PHE A 361 -5.84 5.20 23.57
CA PHE A 361 -6.92 5.94 22.95
C PHE A 361 -6.50 6.46 21.57
N GLY A 362 -7.38 6.30 20.58
CA GLY A 362 -7.24 6.83 19.23
C GLY A 362 -8.44 7.67 18.83
N ILE A 363 -8.26 8.52 17.80
CA ILE A 363 -9.29 9.44 17.32
C ILE A 363 -9.23 9.59 15.79
N TRP A 364 -10.39 9.79 15.17
CA TRP A 364 -10.55 9.99 13.74
C TRP A 364 -10.51 11.48 13.36
N PHE A 365 -9.91 11.76 12.20
CA PHE A 365 -9.95 13.05 11.52
C PHE A 365 -10.09 12.86 10.00
N GLU A 366 -10.80 13.78 9.34
CA GLU A 366 -10.83 13.97 7.88
C GLU A 366 -10.47 15.42 7.56
N PRO A 367 -9.21 15.82 7.74
CA PRO A 367 -8.84 17.24 7.80
C PRO A 367 -8.80 17.93 6.44
N GLU A 368 -8.74 17.18 5.35
CA GLU A 368 -8.65 17.71 3.99
C GLU A 368 -10.00 18.19 3.43
N MET A 369 -11.10 17.84 4.11
CA MET A 369 -12.47 18.06 3.63
C MET A 369 -13.23 19.08 4.48
N VAL A 370 -14.24 19.68 3.88
CA VAL A 370 -15.14 20.63 4.54
C VAL A 370 -16.57 20.48 4.00
N ASN A 371 -17.56 20.54 4.89
CA ASN A 371 -18.95 20.62 4.46
C ASN A 371 -19.34 22.08 4.14
N PRO A 372 -20.14 22.33 3.08
CA PRO A 372 -20.59 23.68 2.73
C PRO A 372 -21.41 24.39 3.83
N VAL A 373 -22.00 23.60 4.73
CA VAL A 373 -22.80 24.14 5.86
C VAL A 373 -22.00 24.30 7.16
N SER A 374 -20.71 23.95 7.17
CA SER A 374 -19.84 24.11 8.33
C SER A 374 -19.60 25.58 8.66
N GLU A 375 -19.25 25.88 9.91
CA GLU A 375 -18.87 27.24 10.33
C GLU A 375 -17.56 27.67 9.66
N LEU A 376 -16.62 26.72 9.46
CA LEU A 376 -15.38 26.98 8.73
C LEU A 376 -15.65 27.47 7.30
N TYR A 377 -16.49 26.76 6.54
CA TYR A 377 -16.77 27.16 5.16
C TYR A 377 -17.56 28.47 5.07
N LYS A 378 -18.48 28.74 6.00
CA LYS A 378 -19.18 30.04 6.07
C LYS A 378 -18.22 31.19 6.32
N ALA A 379 -17.21 30.97 7.16
CA ALA A 379 -16.20 32.00 7.47
C ALA A 379 -15.18 32.17 6.34
N HIS A 380 -14.82 31.08 5.67
CA HIS A 380 -13.75 31.01 4.66
C HIS A 380 -14.14 30.18 3.44
N PRO A 381 -15.14 30.63 2.63
CA PRO A 381 -15.53 29.89 1.44
C PRO A 381 -14.44 29.84 0.37
N ASP A 382 -13.49 30.77 0.41
CA ASP A 382 -12.31 30.87 -0.45
C ASP A 382 -11.21 29.85 -0.11
N TRP A 383 -11.34 29.11 1.00
CA TRP A 383 -10.39 28.06 1.37
C TRP A 383 -10.62 26.73 0.66
N ALA A 384 -11.74 26.56 -0.05
CA ALA A 384 -11.98 25.38 -0.84
C ALA A 384 -11.34 25.48 -2.23
N LEU A 385 -10.80 24.34 -2.71
CA LEU A 385 -10.34 24.22 -4.11
C LEU A 385 -11.53 24.40 -5.06
N THR A 386 -11.47 25.43 -5.91
CA THR A 386 -12.53 25.78 -6.85
C THR A 386 -11.94 26.33 -8.14
N ILE A 387 -12.72 26.34 -9.21
CA ILE A 387 -12.38 26.99 -10.47
C ILE A 387 -13.39 28.14 -10.69
N GLU A 388 -12.88 29.35 -10.81
CA GLU A 388 -13.73 30.53 -11.05
C GLU A 388 -14.63 30.34 -12.26
N GLY A 389 -15.91 30.71 -12.14
CA GLY A 389 -16.90 30.54 -13.19
C GLY A 389 -17.39 29.14 -13.45
N ARG A 390 -16.94 28.13 -12.67
CA ARG A 390 -17.43 26.77 -12.73
C ARG A 390 -18.30 26.43 -11.51
N PRO A 391 -19.36 25.63 -11.68
CA PRO A 391 -20.12 25.11 -10.55
C PRO A 391 -19.22 24.27 -9.64
N ILE A 392 -19.36 24.42 -8.32
CA ILE A 392 -18.68 23.57 -7.37
C ILE A 392 -19.32 22.19 -7.42
N LEU A 393 -18.51 21.17 -7.71
CA LEU A 393 -18.94 19.77 -7.67
C LEU A 393 -18.81 19.26 -6.24
N GLN A 394 -19.93 18.92 -5.65
CA GLN A 394 -19.97 18.24 -4.35
C GLN A 394 -19.95 16.72 -4.55
N SER A 395 -19.27 16.02 -3.67
CA SER A 395 -19.34 14.57 -3.51
C SER A 395 -19.45 14.27 -2.02
N ARG A 396 -20.37 13.40 -1.61
CA ARG A 396 -20.69 13.14 -0.20
C ARG A 396 -20.97 14.41 0.62
N THR A 397 -21.58 15.43 0.01
CA THR A 397 -21.80 16.75 0.64
C THR A 397 -20.52 17.45 1.09
N GLN A 398 -19.39 17.12 0.51
CA GLN A 398 -18.06 17.62 0.88
C GLN A 398 -17.41 18.43 -0.23
N LEU A 399 -16.53 19.36 0.17
CA LEU A 399 -15.57 20.07 -0.65
C LEU A 399 -14.16 19.77 -0.15
N VAL A 400 -13.15 20.09 -0.94
CA VAL A 400 -11.75 19.91 -0.59
C VAL A 400 -11.15 21.25 -0.19
N LEU A 401 -10.49 21.32 0.97
CA LEU A 401 -9.72 22.49 1.41
C LEU A 401 -8.42 22.63 0.61
N ASP A 402 -8.05 23.83 0.25
CA ASP A 402 -6.77 24.16 -0.40
C ASP A 402 -5.63 24.18 0.64
N LEU A 403 -5.02 23.04 0.89
CA LEU A 403 -3.90 22.91 1.83
C LEU A 403 -2.61 23.56 1.32
N THR A 404 -2.57 24.00 0.05
CA THR A 404 -1.43 24.75 -0.49
C THR A 404 -1.37 26.17 0.09
N ARG A 405 -2.45 26.64 0.72
CA ARG A 405 -2.54 27.90 1.45
C ARG A 405 -2.00 27.70 2.88
N PRO A 406 -0.99 28.47 3.29
CA PRO A 406 -0.41 28.33 4.64
C PRO A 406 -1.46 28.47 5.75
N GLU A 407 -2.39 29.42 5.63
CA GLU A 407 -3.44 29.67 6.62
C GLU A 407 -4.39 28.50 6.83
N VAL A 408 -4.67 27.71 5.78
CA VAL A 408 -5.49 26.50 5.86
C VAL A 408 -4.72 25.38 6.56
N SER A 409 -3.46 25.17 6.18
CA SER A 409 -2.59 24.19 6.82
C SER A 409 -2.35 24.52 8.30
N ASP A 410 -2.16 25.80 8.65
CA ASP A 410 -1.98 26.28 10.03
C ASP A 410 -3.25 26.08 10.86
N TYR A 411 -4.41 26.37 10.31
CA TYR A 411 -5.70 26.10 10.98
C TYR A 411 -5.84 24.63 11.31
N LEU A 412 -5.68 23.74 10.33
CA LEU A 412 -5.82 22.30 10.52
C LEU A 412 -4.81 21.76 11.51
N PHE A 413 -3.54 22.19 11.39
CA PHE A 413 -2.53 21.84 12.37
C PHE A 413 -2.93 22.25 13.78
N SER A 414 -3.38 23.49 13.98
CA SER A 414 -3.75 24.01 15.30
C SER A 414 -4.89 23.22 15.95
N LYS A 415 -5.89 22.80 15.15
CA LYS A 415 -7.03 21.99 15.63
C LYS A 415 -6.61 20.59 16.03
N ILE A 416 -5.81 19.92 15.22
CA ILE A 416 -5.29 18.57 15.52
C ILE A 416 -4.34 18.62 16.72
N ASP A 417 -3.40 19.58 16.73
CA ASP A 417 -2.44 19.78 17.81
C ASP A 417 -3.14 20.03 19.15
N ALA A 418 -4.22 20.83 19.16
CA ALA A 418 -5.00 21.10 20.37
C ALA A 418 -5.60 19.81 20.97
N VAL A 419 -6.11 18.90 20.15
CA VAL A 419 -6.65 17.61 20.61
C VAL A 419 -5.53 16.72 21.15
N LEU A 420 -4.42 16.61 20.42
CA LEU A 420 -3.30 15.75 20.80
C LEU A 420 -2.54 16.23 22.03
N SER A 421 -2.42 17.57 22.21
CA SER A 421 -1.73 18.18 23.35
C SER A 421 -2.55 18.13 24.64
N ASN A 422 -3.89 18.15 24.55
CA ASN A 422 -4.76 18.20 25.71
C ASN A 422 -5.26 16.83 26.18
N HIS A 423 -5.04 15.76 25.36
CA HIS A 423 -5.55 14.42 25.65
C HIS A 423 -4.48 13.36 25.41
N ALA A 424 -4.54 12.25 26.14
CA ALA A 424 -3.66 11.10 25.96
C ALA A 424 -4.03 10.28 24.71
N VAL A 425 -3.88 10.90 23.54
CA VAL A 425 -4.12 10.29 22.24
C VAL A 425 -2.81 9.69 21.72
N SER A 426 -2.82 8.42 21.36
CA SER A 426 -1.66 7.70 20.80
C SER A 426 -1.84 7.30 19.34
N TYR A 427 -3.00 7.58 18.76
CA TYR A 427 -3.35 7.11 17.41
C TYR A 427 -4.36 8.02 16.71
N ILE A 428 -4.10 8.32 15.45
CA ILE A 428 -5.01 9.04 14.55
C ILE A 428 -5.42 8.10 13.42
N LYS A 429 -6.72 8.00 13.14
CA LYS A 429 -7.24 7.52 11.86
C LYS A 429 -7.45 8.74 10.97
N TRP A 430 -6.58 8.91 9.97
CA TRP A 430 -6.62 10.00 9.00
C TRP A 430 -7.39 9.57 7.77
N ASP A 431 -8.53 10.17 7.54
CA ASP A 431 -9.43 9.82 6.44
C ASP A 431 -9.48 10.88 5.33
N MET A 432 -9.97 10.47 4.15
CA MET A 432 -10.21 11.30 2.98
C MET A 432 -11.32 10.69 2.12
N ASN A 433 -12.54 11.22 2.23
CA ASN A 433 -13.72 10.54 1.71
C ASN A 433 -14.24 11.06 0.35
N ARG A 434 -13.43 11.76 -0.42
CA ARG A 434 -13.77 12.13 -1.80
C ARG A 434 -12.56 12.27 -2.70
N ASP A 435 -12.81 12.16 -4.02
CA ASP A 435 -11.81 12.47 -5.04
C ASP A 435 -11.69 14.00 -5.22
N LEU A 436 -10.52 14.45 -5.69
CA LEU A 436 -10.29 15.83 -6.05
C LEU A 436 -10.91 16.10 -7.45
N THR A 437 -11.97 16.86 -7.46
CA THR A 437 -12.61 17.33 -8.68
C THR A 437 -12.55 18.85 -8.72
N HIS A 438 -12.33 19.44 -9.90
CA HIS A 438 -12.20 20.89 -10.05
C HIS A 438 -11.19 21.51 -9.06
N ALA A 439 -10.07 20.82 -8.85
CA ALA A 439 -9.04 21.21 -7.90
C ALA A 439 -8.20 22.38 -8.45
N GLY A 440 -8.81 23.55 -8.62
CA GLY A 440 -8.17 24.77 -9.04
C GLY A 440 -7.82 25.66 -7.85
N GLY A 441 -6.68 26.36 -7.95
CA GLY A 441 -6.33 27.43 -7.01
C GLY A 441 -6.93 28.78 -7.43
N GLY A 442 -6.72 29.79 -6.58
CA GLY A 442 -7.21 31.16 -6.84
C GLY A 442 -6.67 31.82 -8.13
N ASP A 443 -5.61 31.27 -8.72
CA ASP A 443 -5.06 31.65 -10.03
C ASP A 443 -5.65 30.87 -11.21
N GLY A 444 -6.63 30.01 -10.97
CA GLY A 444 -7.31 29.18 -11.97
C GLY A 444 -6.50 27.97 -12.45
N ARG A 445 -5.30 27.72 -11.89
CA ARG A 445 -4.47 26.57 -12.25
C ARG A 445 -4.82 25.34 -11.40
N ALA A 446 -4.62 24.15 -11.94
CA ALA A 446 -4.75 22.91 -11.18
C ALA A 446 -3.74 22.87 -10.02
N ARG A 447 -4.16 22.29 -8.90
CA ARG A 447 -3.39 22.21 -7.65
C ARG A 447 -3.22 20.77 -7.13
N ILE A 448 -3.48 19.77 -7.94
CA ILE A 448 -3.52 18.37 -7.51
C ILE A 448 -2.15 17.91 -6.98
N ALA A 449 -1.10 18.20 -7.74
CA ALA A 449 0.27 17.88 -7.37
C ALA A 449 0.71 18.62 -6.09
N ALA A 450 0.40 19.90 -6.00
CA ALA A 450 0.73 20.75 -4.86
C ALA A 450 -0.09 20.34 -3.62
N GLN A 451 -1.37 20.01 -3.78
CA GLN A 451 -2.25 19.53 -2.71
C GLN A 451 -1.70 18.26 -2.07
N THR A 452 -1.29 17.27 -2.86
CA THR A 452 -0.71 16.03 -2.35
C THR A 452 0.54 16.31 -1.51
N ARG A 453 1.43 17.20 -1.97
CA ARG A 453 2.64 17.59 -1.23
C ARG A 453 2.30 18.37 0.05
N ALA A 454 1.26 19.20 0.02
CA ALA A 454 0.79 19.94 1.20
C ALA A 454 0.21 19.02 2.26
N VAL A 455 -0.53 17.98 1.88
CA VAL A 455 -0.99 16.92 2.80
C VAL A 455 0.19 16.21 3.46
N TYR A 456 1.21 15.84 2.68
CA TYR A 456 2.43 15.24 3.23
C TYR A 456 3.12 16.16 4.24
N ALA A 457 3.25 17.45 3.91
CA ALA A 457 3.86 18.43 4.80
C ALA A 457 3.07 18.58 6.11
N LEU A 458 1.73 18.58 6.06
CA LEU A 458 0.90 18.61 7.26
C LEU A 458 1.06 17.34 8.12
N MET A 459 1.07 16.16 7.51
CA MET A 459 1.34 14.89 8.23
C MET A 459 2.73 14.91 8.87
N ASP A 460 3.76 15.34 8.14
CA ASP A 460 5.13 15.44 8.64
C ASP A 460 5.24 16.43 9.81
N ARG A 461 4.53 17.56 9.74
CA ARG A 461 4.45 18.57 10.83
C ARG A 461 3.79 17.99 12.09
N ILE A 462 2.70 17.23 11.94
CA ILE A 462 2.02 16.58 13.07
C ILE A 462 2.92 15.51 13.69
N ARG A 463 3.59 14.69 12.89
CA ARG A 463 4.53 13.68 13.38
C ARG A 463 5.72 14.29 14.11
N ALA A 464 6.22 15.44 13.65
CA ALA A 464 7.30 16.15 14.32
C ALA A 464 6.87 16.74 15.68
N ALA A 465 5.64 17.24 15.77
CA ALA A 465 5.08 17.78 17.01
C ALA A 465 4.67 16.66 18.00
N HIS A 466 4.18 15.52 17.49
CA HIS A 466 3.66 14.41 18.28
C HIS A 466 4.32 13.07 17.88
N PRO A 467 5.62 12.88 18.12
CA PRO A 467 6.38 11.71 17.62
C PRO A 467 5.93 10.38 18.23
N GLY A 468 5.15 10.39 19.32
CA GLY A 468 4.56 9.20 19.94
C GLY A 468 3.23 8.74 19.33
N VAL A 469 2.66 9.51 18.38
CA VAL A 469 1.34 9.23 17.81
C VAL A 469 1.49 8.43 16.52
N GLU A 470 0.81 7.30 16.43
CA GLU A 470 0.67 6.54 15.18
C GLU A 470 -0.42 7.16 14.29
N ILE A 471 -0.21 7.16 12.97
CA ILE A 471 -1.21 7.59 11.99
C ILE A 471 -1.62 6.40 11.12
N GLU A 472 -2.92 6.18 10.96
CA GLU A 472 -3.50 5.28 9.96
C GLU A 472 -3.92 6.09 8.74
N SER A 473 -3.57 5.60 7.55
CA SER A 473 -4.14 6.09 6.29
C SER A 473 -5.45 5.39 5.99
N CYS A 474 -6.52 6.15 5.96
CA CYS A 474 -7.81 5.79 5.41
C CYS A 474 -8.14 6.79 4.28
N ALA A 475 -8.85 6.34 3.24
CA ALA A 475 -9.37 7.24 2.22
C ALA A 475 -10.59 6.60 1.55
N SER A 476 -11.75 6.65 2.23
CA SER A 476 -12.89 5.77 1.92
C SER A 476 -12.40 4.32 1.83
N GLY A 477 -11.81 3.81 2.90
CA GLY A 477 -11.09 2.54 2.83
C GLY A 477 -9.72 2.66 2.15
N GLY A 478 -9.48 1.83 1.13
CA GLY A 478 -8.19 1.66 0.47
C GLY A 478 -7.80 2.72 -0.57
N GLY A 479 -8.51 3.85 -0.66
CA GLY A 479 -8.29 4.86 -1.69
C GLY A 479 -6.96 5.62 -1.62
N ARG A 480 -6.14 5.43 -0.57
CA ARG A 480 -4.81 6.04 -0.45
C ARG A 480 -3.83 5.07 0.23
N ILE A 481 -3.37 4.09 -0.56
CA ILE A 481 -2.35 3.12 -0.15
C ILE A 481 -1.25 3.11 -1.21
N ASP A 482 -0.14 3.74 -0.89
CA ASP A 482 1.06 3.85 -1.70
C ASP A 482 2.27 4.15 -0.80
N TYR A 483 3.48 4.11 -1.36
CA TYR A 483 4.69 4.32 -0.56
C TYR A 483 4.94 5.79 -0.17
N GLY A 484 4.27 6.75 -0.80
CA GLY A 484 4.31 8.15 -0.38
C GLY A 484 3.61 8.38 0.96
N VAL A 485 2.39 7.84 1.12
CA VAL A 485 1.67 7.92 2.39
C VAL A 485 2.25 6.97 3.44
N LEU A 486 2.71 5.76 3.05
CA LEU A 486 3.33 4.80 3.97
C LEU A 486 4.61 5.33 4.62
N ALA A 487 5.36 6.20 3.96
CA ALA A 487 6.49 6.89 4.57
C ALA A 487 6.09 7.78 5.78
N ARG A 488 4.79 8.08 5.93
CA ARG A 488 4.23 9.01 6.93
C ARG A 488 3.23 8.37 7.87
N THR A 489 2.82 7.15 7.60
CA THR A 489 1.79 6.44 8.36
C THR A 489 2.29 5.10 8.87
N HIS A 490 1.57 4.49 9.82
CA HIS A 490 1.97 3.28 10.53
C HIS A 490 0.98 2.13 10.35
N ARG A 491 -0.13 2.43 9.68
CA ARG A 491 -1.21 1.50 9.37
C ARG A 491 -1.97 1.99 8.16
N VAL A 492 -2.55 1.09 7.41
CA VAL A 492 -3.49 1.39 6.31
C VAL A 492 -4.80 0.64 6.53
N TRP A 493 -5.91 1.31 6.21
CA TRP A 493 -7.22 0.70 6.13
C TRP A 493 -7.48 0.27 4.69
N ALA A 494 -7.46 -1.04 4.42
CA ALA A 494 -7.46 -1.55 3.05
C ALA A 494 -8.80 -1.39 2.33
N SER A 495 -9.90 -1.37 3.07
CA SER A 495 -11.26 -1.25 2.54
C SER A 495 -12.26 -0.94 3.65
N ASP A 496 -13.28 -0.15 3.35
CA ASP A 496 -14.45 0.01 4.22
C ASP A 496 -15.32 -1.24 4.22
N CYS A 497 -15.19 -2.11 3.22
CA CYS A 497 -15.86 -3.39 3.24
C CYS A 497 -15.20 -4.32 4.25
N THR A 498 -15.91 -4.60 5.32
CA THR A 498 -15.51 -5.51 6.40
C THR A 498 -16.00 -6.94 6.21
N ASP A 499 -16.73 -7.21 5.12
CA ASP A 499 -17.21 -8.55 4.76
C ASP A 499 -16.03 -9.52 4.58
N ALA A 500 -16.01 -10.60 5.38
CA ALA A 500 -14.88 -11.53 5.40
C ALA A 500 -14.61 -12.20 4.05
N LEU A 501 -15.65 -12.41 3.24
CA LEU A 501 -15.50 -13.02 1.91
C LEU A 501 -14.81 -12.07 0.93
N GLU A 502 -15.22 -10.79 0.89
CA GLU A 502 -14.56 -9.77 0.06
C GLU A 502 -13.11 -9.52 0.54
N ARG A 503 -12.88 -9.57 1.86
CA ARG A 503 -11.56 -9.39 2.46
C ARG A 503 -10.55 -10.46 2.07
N LEU A 504 -10.95 -11.67 1.67
CA LEU A 504 -10.03 -12.68 1.13
C LEU A 504 -9.22 -12.14 -0.05
N GLU A 505 -9.88 -11.49 -1.01
CA GLU A 505 -9.21 -10.92 -2.19
C GLU A 505 -8.54 -9.58 -1.90
N ILE A 506 -9.21 -8.67 -1.18
CA ILE A 506 -8.69 -7.34 -0.84
C ILE A 506 -7.35 -7.46 -0.10
N GLN A 507 -7.30 -8.29 0.94
CA GLN A 507 -6.10 -8.48 1.75
C GLN A 507 -5.00 -9.21 0.99
N ARG A 508 -5.35 -10.20 0.18
CA ARG A 508 -4.41 -10.92 -0.68
C ARG A 508 -3.73 -9.98 -1.68
N GLY A 509 -4.50 -9.10 -2.32
CA GLY A 509 -3.96 -8.11 -3.26
C GLY A 509 -3.08 -7.08 -2.58
N ALA A 510 -3.55 -6.46 -1.49
CA ALA A 510 -2.81 -5.46 -0.73
C ALA A 510 -1.49 -6.01 -0.16
N SER A 511 -1.51 -7.26 0.33
CA SER A 511 -0.32 -7.92 0.89
C SER A 511 0.82 -8.15 -0.09
N ARG A 512 0.63 -7.90 -1.38
CA ARG A 512 1.74 -7.97 -2.35
C ARG A 512 2.80 -6.87 -2.12
N PHE A 513 2.39 -5.71 -1.59
CA PHE A 513 3.27 -4.56 -1.37
C PHE A 513 3.26 -4.07 0.08
N VAL A 514 2.27 -4.47 0.87
CA VAL A 514 2.03 -3.99 2.24
C VAL A 514 2.18 -5.15 3.21
N PRO A 515 3.12 -5.07 4.17
CA PRO A 515 3.28 -6.14 5.15
C PRO A 515 2.07 -6.24 6.11
N PRO A 516 1.79 -7.46 6.62
CA PRO A 516 0.55 -7.72 7.38
C PRO A 516 0.39 -6.87 8.64
N GLU A 517 1.45 -6.54 9.33
CA GLU A 517 1.42 -5.77 10.59
C GLU A 517 0.91 -4.33 10.44
N ILE A 518 0.90 -3.81 9.22
CA ILE A 518 0.38 -2.47 8.94
C ILE A 518 -0.93 -2.49 8.16
N LEU A 519 -1.36 -3.68 7.71
CA LEU A 519 -2.60 -3.86 6.96
C LEU A 519 -3.76 -4.13 7.94
N GLY A 520 -4.64 -3.14 8.12
CA GLY A 520 -5.79 -3.23 9.02
C GLY A 520 -6.81 -4.26 8.56
N SER A 521 -7.22 -5.16 9.46
CA SER A 521 -8.28 -6.12 9.23
C SER A 521 -9.13 -6.29 10.47
N HIS A 522 -10.45 -6.13 10.32
CA HIS A 522 -11.38 -6.10 11.45
C HIS A 522 -12.35 -7.28 11.43
N ILE A 523 -12.68 -7.77 12.63
CA ILE A 523 -13.82 -8.63 12.90
C ILE A 523 -15.04 -7.72 13.02
N SER A 524 -15.91 -7.74 12.01
CA SER A 524 -17.08 -6.87 11.91
C SER A 524 -18.36 -7.48 12.46
N ALA A 525 -19.43 -6.71 12.45
CA ALA A 525 -20.79 -7.17 12.76
C ALA A 525 -21.29 -8.25 11.77
N SER A 526 -22.31 -9.00 12.17
CA SER A 526 -23.03 -9.95 11.30
C SER A 526 -24.53 -9.81 11.55
N PRO A 527 -25.35 -9.42 10.55
CA PRO A 527 -25.00 -9.26 9.14
C PRO A 527 -23.99 -8.13 8.90
N ASN A 528 -23.16 -8.27 7.84
CA ASN A 528 -22.24 -7.24 7.42
C ASN A 528 -22.99 -6.00 6.92
N HIS A 529 -22.55 -4.80 7.28
CA HIS A 529 -23.28 -3.56 7.00
C HIS A 529 -23.26 -3.16 5.51
N GLN A 530 -22.21 -3.52 4.73
CA GLN A 530 -22.14 -3.21 3.32
C GLN A 530 -22.85 -4.24 2.43
N THR A 531 -22.66 -5.53 2.74
CA THR A 531 -23.12 -6.62 1.86
C THR A 531 -24.40 -7.29 2.33
N GLY A 532 -24.76 -7.16 3.61
CA GLY A 532 -25.86 -7.86 4.25
C GLY A 532 -25.59 -9.36 4.48
N ARG A 533 -24.42 -9.89 4.12
CA ARG A 533 -24.07 -11.31 4.32
C ARG A 533 -23.92 -11.64 5.80
N ARG A 534 -24.23 -12.90 6.12
CA ARG A 534 -24.08 -13.44 7.48
C ARG A 534 -22.98 -14.49 7.47
N HIS A 535 -21.92 -14.22 8.20
CA HIS A 535 -20.82 -15.15 8.39
C HIS A 535 -20.67 -15.53 9.85
N THR A 536 -20.17 -16.74 10.11
CA THR A 536 -19.82 -17.17 11.47
C THR A 536 -18.73 -16.28 12.06
N LEU A 537 -18.68 -16.12 13.37
CA LEU A 537 -17.61 -15.38 14.03
C LEU A 537 -16.23 -15.98 13.70
N SER A 538 -16.14 -17.32 13.68
CA SER A 538 -14.91 -18.03 13.30
C SER A 538 -14.39 -17.66 11.92
N PHE A 539 -15.26 -17.56 10.89
CA PHE A 539 -14.85 -17.18 9.55
C PHE A 539 -14.34 -15.73 9.51
N ARG A 540 -15.11 -14.79 10.09
CA ARG A 540 -14.71 -13.37 10.18
C ARG A 540 -13.38 -13.20 10.91
N ALA A 541 -13.21 -13.89 12.03
CA ALA A 541 -12.01 -13.81 12.85
C ALA A 541 -10.78 -14.41 12.15
N LEU A 542 -10.90 -15.58 11.52
CA LEU A 542 -9.77 -16.23 10.86
C LEU A 542 -9.32 -15.51 9.59
N VAL A 543 -10.23 -14.85 8.89
CA VAL A 543 -9.84 -13.99 7.76
C VAL A 543 -9.03 -12.76 8.22
N ALA A 544 -9.29 -12.26 9.42
CA ALA A 544 -8.64 -11.07 9.96
C ALA A 544 -7.33 -11.35 10.73
N ILE A 545 -7.17 -12.53 11.34
CA ILE A 545 -6.22 -12.79 12.43
C ILE A 545 -4.74 -12.68 12.07
N ALA A 546 -4.35 -12.81 10.79
CA ALA A 546 -2.95 -12.73 10.38
C ALA A 546 -2.44 -11.31 10.14
N TYR A 547 -3.32 -10.32 10.18
CA TYR A 547 -3.05 -8.91 9.89
C TYR A 547 -3.04 -8.07 11.17
N HIS A 548 -2.99 -6.74 11.06
CA HIS A 548 -3.19 -5.89 12.22
C HIS A 548 -4.65 -5.95 12.65
N LEU A 549 -4.93 -6.85 13.58
CA LEU A 549 -6.28 -7.20 14.01
C LEU A 549 -6.99 -6.06 14.70
N GLY A 550 -8.24 -5.84 14.30
CA GLY A 550 -9.20 -4.99 14.99
C GLY A 550 -10.57 -5.65 15.11
N VAL A 551 -11.43 -4.97 15.82
CA VAL A 551 -12.86 -5.30 16.01
C VAL A 551 -13.67 -4.06 15.64
N GLU A 552 -14.72 -4.23 14.85
CA GLU A 552 -15.60 -3.16 14.40
C GLU A 552 -17.06 -3.61 14.50
N LEU A 553 -17.53 -3.65 15.73
CA LEU A 553 -18.89 -4.01 16.13
C LEU A 553 -19.14 -3.45 17.53
N ASN A 554 -20.40 -3.44 17.95
CA ASN A 554 -20.74 -3.08 19.31
C ASN A 554 -20.58 -4.29 20.26
N PRO A 555 -19.59 -4.32 21.15
CA PRO A 555 -19.37 -5.47 22.04
C PRO A 555 -20.50 -5.70 23.04
N LEU A 556 -21.37 -4.70 23.28
CA LEU A 556 -22.54 -4.83 24.18
C LEU A 556 -23.68 -5.67 23.56
N GLU A 557 -23.70 -5.80 22.22
CA GLU A 557 -24.71 -6.54 21.48
C GLU A 557 -24.38 -8.03 21.32
N LEU A 558 -23.14 -8.43 21.63
CA LEU A 558 -22.72 -9.82 21.57
C LEU A 558 -23.40 -10.64 22.68
N SER A 559 -23.82 -11.85 22.35
CA SER A 559 -24.22 -12.86 23.34
C SER A 559 -23.01 -13.28 24.21
N ALA A 560 -23.26 -13.95 25.33
CA ALA A 560 -22.18 -14.46 26.18
C ALA A 560 -21.27 -15.42 25.41
N ASP A 561 -21.84 -16.35 24.64
CA ASP A 561 -21.08 -17.31 23.84
C ASP A 561 -20.22 -16.63 22.77
N GLU A 562 -20.75 -15.61 22.07
CA GLU A 562 -19.99 -14.85 21.10
C GLU A 562 -18.85 -14.03 21.74
N ARG A 563 -19.06 -13.49 22.94
CA ARG A 563 -17.98 -12.81 23.69
C ARG A 563 -16.87 -13.78 24.08
N ASP A 564 -17.21 -14.95 24.57
CA ASP A 564 -16.23 -15.97 24.94
C ASP A 564 -15.47 -16.48 23.71
N GLU A 565 -16.19 -16.70 22.59
CA GLU A 565 -15.56 -17.08 21.33
C GLU A 565 -14.61 -15.99 20.80
N LEU A 566 -15.05 -14.72 20.77
CA LEU A 566 -14.22 -13.58 20.31
C LEU A 566 -12.95 -13.42 21.15
N LYS A 567 -13.05 -13.60 22.46
CA LYS A 567 -11.91 -13.57 23.37
C LYS A 567 -10.85 -14.62 23.02
N VAL A 568 -11.26 -15.83 22.66
CA VAL A 568 -10.34 -16.90 22.22
C VAL A 568 -9.59 -16.48 20.95
N TYR A 569 -10.25 -15.82 19.98
CA TYR A 569 -9.56 -15.31 18.78
C TYR A 569 -8.59 -14.18 19.09
N ILE A 570 -8.96 -13.25 19.96
CA ILE A 570 -8.08 -12.16 20.41
C ILE A 570 -6.85 -12.70 21.14
N GLU A 571 -7.02 -13.65 22.05
CA GLU A 571 -5.92 -14.30 22.75
C GLU A 571 -5.00 -15.07 21.79
N THR A 572 -5.59 -15.76 20.82
CA THR A 572 -4.82 -16.47 19.77
C THR A 572 -4.02 -15.52 18.92
N TYR A 573 -4.59 -14.38 18.50
CA TYR A 573 -3.85 -13.34 17.81
C TYR A 573 -2.65 -12.85 18.64
N LYS A 574 -2.86 -12.48 19.90
CA LYS A 574 -1.79 -11.99 20.79
C LYS A 574 -0.66 -13.00 20.94
N ARG A 575 -0.98 -14.30 20.98
CA ARG A 575 0.00 -15.39 21.03
C ARG A 575 0.77 -15.57 19.72
N LEU A 576 0.15 -15.26 18.58
CA LEU A 576 0.70 -15.53 17.23
C LEU A 576 1.19 -14.29 16.50
N ARG A 577 0.83 -13.07 16.94
CA ARG A 577 1.13 -11.83 16.22
C ARG A 577 2.61 -11.62 15.94
N ASP A 578 3.49 -12.03 16.85
CA ASP A 578 4.94 -11.90 16.68
C ASP A 578 5.44 -12.77 15.51
N LEU A 579 4.83 -13.94 15.28
CA LEU A 579 5.12 -14.77 14.13
C LEU A 579 4.49 -14.20 12.85
N PHE A 580 3.22 -13.79 12.89
CA PHE A 580 2.54 -13.19 11.74
C PHE A 580 3.23 -11.91 11.26
N HIS A 581 3.86 -11.16 12.16
CA HIS A 581 4.48 -9.87 11.87
C HIS A 581 6.00 -9.95 11.73
N ALA A 582 6.59 -11.16 11.82
CA ALA A 582 8.01 -11.35 11.65
C ALA A 582 8.46 -11.17 10.19
N SER A 583 9.64 -10.59 10.03
CA SER A 583 10.21 -10.37 8.69
C SER A 583 10.49 -11.72 8.01
N GLY A 584 10.03 -11.86 6.76
CA GLY A 584 10.26 -13.07 5.96
C GLY A 584 9.43 -14.29 6.35
N ALA A 585 8.61 -14.22 7.40
CA ALA A 585 7.78 -15.34 7.84
C ALA A 585 6.49 -15.53 7.02
N ASN A 586 5.90 -14.44 6.55
CA ASN A 586 4.59 -14.44 5.92
C ASN A 586 4.60 -14.99 4.50
N PHE A 587 3.51 -15.66 4.15
CA PHE A 587 3.24 -16.09 2.78
C PHE A 587 1.75 -16.09 2.47
N HIS A 588 1.45 -15.88 1.18
CA HIS A 588 0.14 -16.06 0.56
C HIS A 588 0.29 -16.99 -0.63
N MET A 589 -0.62 -17.94 -0.74
CA MET A 589 -0.68 -18.82 -1.89
C MET A 589 -1.72 -18.32 -2.89
N GLU A 590 -1.53 -18.64 -4.16
CA GLU A 590 -2.58 -18.42 -5.14
C GLU A 590 -3.77 -19.34 -4.83
N PRO A 591 -5.01 -18.84 -4.89
CA PRO A 591 -6.18 -19.68 -4.63
C PRO A 591 -6.30 -20.83 -5.63
N VAL A 592 -6.59 -22.02 -5.11
CA VAL A 592 -6.83 -23.22 -5.92
C VAL A 592 -8.17 -23.81 -5.47
N ASP A 593 -9.07 -24.10 -6.42
CA ASP A 593 -10.39 -24.66 -6.16
C ASP A 593 -11.24 -23.86 -5.16
N GLY A 594 -11.12 -22.51 -5.20
CA GLY A 594 -11.78 -21.62 -4.27
C GLY A 594 -11.24 -21.67 -2.84
N ARG A 595 -10.13 -22.37 -2.63
CA ARG A 595 -9.43 -22.45 -1.35
C ARG A 595 -8.31 -21.43 -1.29
N TYR A 596 -8.35 -20.58 -0.29
CA TYR A 596 -7.37 -19.57 0.04
C TYR A 596 -6.47 -20.07 1.16
N VAL A 597 -5.17 -19.85 1.05
CA VAL A 597 -4.20 -20.25 2.07
C VAL A 597 -3.18 -19.13 2.28
N TRP A 598 -3.00 -18.75 3.52
CA TRP A 598 -1.96 -17.83 3.94
C TRP A 598 -1.47 -18.19 5.34
N GLY A 599 -0.38 -17.60 5.75
CA GLY A 599 0.16 -17.88 7.06
C GLY A 599 1.54 -17.33 7.29
N ALA A 600 2.22 -17.89 8.29
CA ALA A 600 3.58 -17.52 8.63
C ALA A 600 4.39 -18.76 9.05
N ALA A 601 5.66 -18.78 8.66
CA ALA A 601 6.57 -19.89 8.92
C ALA A 601 7.81 -19.42 9.70
N GLY A 602 8.07 -20.08 10.82
CA GLY A 602 9.30 -19.95 11.61
C GLY A 602 9.87 -21.32 11.95
N ALA A 603 11.09 -21.35 12.44
CA ALA A 603 11.82 -22.61 12.71
C ALA A 603 11.14 -23.53 13.73
N GLU A 604 10.39 -22.98 14.66
CA GLU A 604 9.73 -23.73 15.74
C GLU A 604 8.22 -23.88 15.55
N ARG A 605 7.64 -23.15 14.59
CA ARG A 605 6.20 -23.13 14.36
C ARG A 605 5.89 -22.60 12.96
N ILE A 606 4.97 -23.30 12.27
CA ILE A 606 4.31 -22.79 11.06
C ILE A 606 2.83 -22.65 11.37
N VAL A 607 2.22 -21.57 10.98
CA VAL A 607 0.77 -21.33 11.08
C VAL A 607 0.21 -21.21 9.68
N LEU A 608 -0.84 -21.99 9.40
CA LEU A 608 -1.60 -21.96 8.17
C LEU A 608 -3.04 -21.53 8.49
N ILE A 609 -3.56 -20.59 7.74
CA ILE A 609 -4.98 -20.29 7.69
C ILE A 609 -5.48 -20.79 6.34
N VAL A 610 -6.47 -21.68 6.39
CA VAL A 610 -7.10 -22.26 5.21
C VAL A 610 -8.55 -21.84 5.21
N ALA A 611 -8.97 -21.10 4.20
CA ALA A 611 -10.34 -20.65 4.03
C ALA A 611 -10.93 -21.16 2.72
N GLN A 612 -12.20 -21.51 2.72
CA GLN A 612 -12.97 -21.85 1.56
C GLN A 612 -13.83 -20.66 1.15
N GLY A 613 -13.71 -20.22 -0.10
CA GLY A 613 -14.58 -19.21 -0.71
C GLY A 613 -16.01 -19.73 -0.94
N PRO A 614 -16.84 -18.98 -1.68
CA PRO A 614 -18.27 -19.26 -1.79
C PRO A 614 -18.59 -20.53 -2.59
N GLN A 615 -17.65 -20.99 -3.40
CA GLN A 615 -17.84 -22.15 -4.26
C GLN A 615 -16.69 -23.14 -4.13
N MET A 616 -17.01 -24.41 -4.21
CA MET A 616 -16.07 -25.50 -4.43
C MET A 616 -16.11 -25.88 -5.90
N VAL A 617 -14.93 -26.06 -6.48
CA VAL A 617 -14.79 -26.37 -7.91
C VAL A 617 -14.74 -27.87 -8.14
N ASN A 618 -14.13 -28.61 -7.21
CA ASN A 618 -13.92 -30.05 -7.33
C ASN A 618 -14.64 -30.82 -6.19
N GLU A 619 -15.00 -32.07 -6.44
CA GLU A 619 -15.58 -32.97 -5.43
C GLU A 619 -14.59 -33.31 -4.31
N GLN A 620 -13.29 -33.24 -4.58
CA GLN A 620 -12.22 -33.37 -3.59
C GLN A 620 -11.21 -32.26 -3.79
N PRO A 621 -10.82 -31.56 -2.71
CA PRO A 621 -9.76 -30.56 -2.83
C PRO A 621 -8.42 -31.25 -3.12
N ALA A 622 -7.62 -30.68 -4.01
CA ALA A 622 -6.25 -31.13 -4.21
C ALA A 622 -5.45 -31.04 -2.89
N PRO A 623 -4.49 -31.93 -2.64
CA PRO A 623 -3.58 -31.80 -1.51
C PRO A 623 -2.92 -30.40 -1.51
N LEU A 624 -2.73 -29.81 -0.33
CA LEU A 624 -2.12 -28.49 -0.17
C LEU A 624 -0.59 -28.61 -0.26
N VAL A 625 -0.02 -28.21 -1.38
CA VAL A 625 1.43 -28.16 -1.59
C VAL A 625 2.00 -26.92 -0.91
N LEU A 626 2.86 -27.10 0.09
CA LEU A 626 3.46 -25.96 0.82
C LEU A 626 4.52 -25.25 -0.03
N PRO A 627 4.68 -23.91 0.11
CA PRO A 627 5.71 -23.17 -0.61
C PRO A 627 7.13 -23.62 -0.28
N GLU A 628 8.05 -23.50 -1.23
CA GLU A 628 9.43 -23.97 -1.11
C GLU A 628 10.17 -23.35 0.09
N HIS A 629 10.00 -22.05 0.36
CA HIS A 629 10.64 -21.40 1.50
C HIS A 629 10.16 -21.96 2.85
N VAL A 630 8.93 -22.47 2.93
CA VAL A 630 8.39 -23.17 4.11
C VAL A 630 9.01 -24.57 4.21
N THR A 631 9.03 -25.30 3.11
CA THR A 631 9.54 -26.68 3.11
C THR A 631 11.04 -26.79 3.28
N ARG A 632 11.79 -25.73 2.96
CA ARG A 632 13.24 -25.63 3.26
C ARG A 632 13.58 -25.68 4.76
N LEU A 633 12.61 -25.47 5.66
CA LEU A 633 12.82 -25.68 7.09
C LEU A 633 13.13 -27.16 7.41
N GLY A 634 12.71 -28.09 6.53
CA GLY A 634 13.01 -29.51 6.63
C GLY A 634 12.48 -30.21 7.87
N GLY A 635 12.85 -31.47 8.05
CA GLY A 635 12.58 -32.22 9.28
C GLY A 635 11.17 -32.79 9.39
N ALA A 636 10.92 -33.44 10.52
CA ALA A 636 9.64 -34.06 10.85
C ALA A 636 8.74 -33.09 11.64
N TRP A 637 7.49 -32.96 11.20
CA TRP A 637 6.50 -32.06 11.77
C TRP A 637 5.19 -32.79 12.08
N THR A 638 4.44 -32.29 13.04
CA THR A 638 3.04 -32.67 13.29
C THR A 638 2.14 -31.47 13.05
N ILE A 639 0.90 -31.70 12.67
CA ILE A 639 -0.09 -30.64 12.42
C ILE A 639 -1.31 -30.84 13.31
N ARG A 640 -1.82 -29.74 13.85
CA ARG A 640 -3.07 -29.75 14.64
C ARG A 640 -3.97 -28.60 14.26
N THR A 641 -5.26 -28.82 14.32
CA THR A 641 -6.26 -27.74 14.27
C THR A 641 -6.22 -26.97 15.60
N VAL A 642 -6.16 -25.64 15.50
CA VAL A 642 -6.20 -24.74 16.66
C VAL A 642 -7.56 -24.08 16.76
N LEU A 643 -8.07 -23.54 15.65
CA LEU A 643 -9.33 -22.82 15.59
C LEU A 643 -10.09 -23.10 14.27
N PRO A 644 -11.41 -23.18 14.30
CA PRO A 644 -12.20 -23.42 15.52
C PRO A 644 -11.94 -24.81 16.08
N ALA A 645 -12.29 -25.07 17.33
CA ALA A 645 -12.06 -26.39 17.96
C ALA A 645 -12.68 -27.53 17.15
N GLN A 646 -13.79 -27.27 16.48
CA GLN A 646 -14.43 -28.16 15.50
C GLN A 646 -14.54 -27.43 14.15
N PRO A 647 -13.64 -27.72 13.18
CA PRO A 647 -13.70 -27.08 11.88
C PRO A 647 -14.97 -27.47 11.13
N ASN A 648 -15.54 -26.49 10.41
CA ASN A 648 -16.76 -26.69 9.63
C ASN A 648 -16.42 -27.41 8.30
N VAL A 649 -16.42 -28.73 8.34
CA VAL A 649 -16.07 -29.57 7.20
C VAL A 649 -17.29 -30.27 6.62
N ILE A 650 -17.25 -30.56 5.31
CA ILE A 650 -18.28 -31.40 4.66
C ILE A 650 -18.02 -32.86 5.04
N ARG A 651 -16.76 -33.27 4.96
CA ARG A 651 -16.32 -34.64 5.22
C ARG A 651 -14.87 -34.66 5.66
N MET A 652 -14.54 -35.54 6.58
CA MET A 652 -13.19 -35.81 7.04
C MET A 652 -13.00 -37.31 7.24
N SER A 653 -11.92 -37.88 6.67
CA SER A 653 -11.57 -39.27 6.86
C SER A 653 -10.92 -39.50 8.23
N GLU A 654 -10.83 -40.74 8.69
CA GLU A 654 -10.09 -41.11 9.89
C GLU A 654 -8.60 -40.71 9.79
N GLY A 655 -7.98 -40.91 8.61
CA GLY A 655 -6.60 -40.48 8.36
C GLY A 655 -6.40 -38.96 8.50
N GLN A 656 -7.33 -38.16 8.00
CA GLN A 656 -7.32 -36.69 8.15
C GLN A 656 -7.55 -36.29 9.62
N THR A 657 -8.42 -36.97 10.34
CA THR A 657 -8.62 -36.73 11.77
C THR A 657 -7.34 -36.98 12.57
N ARG A 658 -6.66 -38.12 12.31
CA ARG A 658 -5.37 -38.42 12.93
C ARG A 658 -4.27 -37.42 12.56
N LEU A 659 -4.23 -36.99 11.28
CA LEU A 659 -3.29 -35.98 10.83
C LEU A 659 -3.49 -34.67 11.62
N LEU A 660 -4.71 -34.15 11.62
CA LEU A 660 -5.07 -32.86 12.21
C LEU A 660 -5.13 -32.84 13.76
N SER A 661 -5.03 -34.00 14.40
CA SER A 661 -4.86 -34.11 15.85
C SER A 661 -3.38 -34.17 16.30
N GLY A 662 -2.44 -34.17 15.35
CA GLY A 662 -1.02 -34.29 15.64
C GLY A 662 -0.55 -35.75 15.84
N ALA A 663 -1.40 -36.74 15.61
CA ALA A 663 -1.08 -38.16 15.78
C ALA A 663 -0.19 -38.75 14.65
N ILE A 664 0.01 -37.99 13.57
CA ILE A 664 0.85 -38.38 12.44
C ILE A 664 1.97 -37.34 12.29
N ALA A 665 3.21 -37.79 12.38
CA ALA A 665 4.37 -36.99 11.99
C ALA A 665 4.68 -37.23 10.50
N PHE A 666 5.02 -36.16 9.78
CA PHE A 666 5.36 -36.19 8.37
C PHE A 666 6.61 -35.34 8.09
N ASN A 667 7.31 -35.65 7.00
CA ASN A 667 8.42 -34.82 6.56
C ASN A 667 7.88 -33.58 5.84
N LEU A 668 8.38 -32.40 6.21
CA LEU A 668 7.94 -31.14 5.63
C LEU A 668 8.24 -31.04 4.12
N GLU A 669 9.33 -31.64 3.66
CA GLU A 669 9.67 -31.73 2.23
C GLU A 669 8.59 -32.52 1.45
N SER A 670 8.07 -33.59 2.05
CA SER A 670 6.96 -34.37 1.43
C SER A 670 5.70 -33.54 1.27
N ALA A 671 5.42 -32.60 2.18
CA ALA A 671 4.32 -31.67 2.05
C ALA A 671 4.53 -30.64 0.93
N GLY A 672 5.78 -30.41 0.51
CA GLY A 672 6.13 -29.59 -0.66
C GLY A 672 5.99 -30.35 -1.99
N MET A 673 6.12 -31.67 -1.99
CA MET A 673 6.04 -32.51 -3.21
C MET A 673 4.64 -33.10 -3.42
N GLY A 674 4.08 -33.73 -2.39
CA GLY A 674 2.79 -34.44 -2.47
C GLY A 674 1.63 -33.68 -1.87
N GLY A 675 1.91 -32.65 -1.11
CA GLY A 675 0.92 -31.82 -0.42
C GLY A 675 0.29 -32.46 0.82
N LEU A 676 -0.35 -31.63 1.64
CA LEU A 676 -1.10 -32.03 2.83
C LEU A 676 -2.54 -32.40 2.44
N PRO A 677 -3.04 -33.58 2.76
CA PRO A 677 -4.38 -34.02 2.45
C PRO A 677 -5.39 -33.41 3.45
N LEU A 678 -5.68 -32.12 3.31
CA LEU A 678 -6.61 -31.43 4.18
C LEU A 678 -8.07 -31.80 3.88
N PRO A 679 -8.97 -31.73 4.89
CA PRO A 679 -10.39 -32.01 4.68
C PRO A 679 -11.05 -30.94 3.81
N MET A 680 -12.21 -31.30 3.26
CA MET A 680 -13.06 -30.39 2.50
C MET A 680 -13.83 -29.50 3.46
N LEU A 681 -13.48 -28.23 3.51
CA LEU A 681 -14.24 -27.20 4.24
C LEU A 681 -15.58 -26.91 3.56
N ARG A 682 -16.59 -26.56 4.33
CA ARG A 682 -17.81 -25.96 3.76
C ARG A 682 -17.50 -24.58 3.18
N PRO A 683 -18.27 -24.11 2.19
CA PRO A 683 -18.18 -22.74 1.72
C PRO A 683 -18.24 -21.74 2.90
N GLU A 684 -17.50 -20.64 2.76
CA GLU A 684 -17.46 -19.55 3.73
C GLU A 684 -17.09 -20.01 5.15
N SER A 685 -16.14 -20.91 5.23
CA SER A 685 -15.55 -21.37 6.48
C SER A 685 -14.03 -21.40 6.41
N ALA A 686 -13.39 -21.38 7.57
CA ALA A 686 -11.95 -21.38 7.67
C ALA A 686 -11.46 -22.23 8.86
N MET A 687 -10.18 -22.62 8.81
CA MET A 687 -9.48 -23.23 9.93
C MET A 687 -8.05 -22.69 10.06
N LEU A 688 -7.59 -22.58 11.29
CA LEU A 688 -6.23 -22.27 11.66
C LEU A 688 -5.52 -23.54 12.12
N LEU A 689 -4.42 -23.85 11.47
CA LEU A 689 -3.58 -25.01 11.71
C LEU A 689 -2.22 -24.57 12.22
N GLU A 690 -1.70 -25.27 13.25
CA GLU A 690 -0.32 -25.14 13.69
C GLU A 690 0.47 -26.40 13.34
N LEU A 691 1.61 -26.21 12.69
CA LEU A 691 2.63 -27.25 12.53
C LEU A 691 3.73 -26.99 13.56
N ILE A 692 4.15 -28.04 14.24
CA ILE A 692 5.23 -28.02 15.24
C ILE A 692 6.24 -29.12 14.93
N PRO A 693 7.56 -28.86 15.13
CA PRO A 693 8.57 -29.90 14.97
C PRO A 693 8.29 -31.11 15.85
N SER A 694 8.37 -32.31 15.30
CA SER A 694 8.14 -33.54 16.02
C SER A 694 9.37 -33.86 16.91
N LYS A 695 9.16 -33.89 18.22
CA LYS A 695 10.21 -34.31 19.16
C LYS A 695 10.40 -35.83 19.05
N GLY A 696 11.39 -36.29 18.31
CA GLY A 696 11.90 -37.67 18.40
C GLY A 696 11.04 -38.78 17.78
N GLY A 697 10.09 -38.46 16.89
CA GLY A 697 9.32 -39.46 16.14
C GLY A 697 10.14 -40.03 14.99
N LYS A 698 10.42 -41.36 15.02
CA LYS A 698 10.83 -42.07 13.82
C LYS A 698 9.71 -41.89 12.78
N ILE A 699 10.05 -41.34 11.61
CA ILE A 699 9.18 -41.39 10.46
C ILE A 699 8.96 -42.88 10.17
N HIS A 700 7.78 -43.41 10.43
CA HIS A 700 7.42 -44.73 9.98
C HIS A 700 7.37 -44.71 8.45
N GLY A 701 8.38 -45.32 7.83
CA GLY A 701 8.46 -45.52 6.37
C GLY A 701 7.34 -46.39 5.83
#